data_ae73983dc5abd69b0c587c9859718606
#
_entry.id   ae73983dc5abd69b0c587c9859718606
#
_cell.length_a   1.000
_cell.length_b   1.000
_cell.length_c   1.000
_cell.angle_alpha   90.00
_cell.angle_beta   90.00
_cell.angle_gamma   90.00
#
_symmetry.space_group_name_H-M   'P 1'
#
loop_
_entity.id
_entity.type
_entity.pdbx_description
1 polymer ?
#
loop_
_entity_poly.entity_id
_entity_poly.type
_entity_poly.pdbx_seq_one_letter_code
_entity_poly.pdbx_strand_id
1 'polypeptide(L)'
;MPRDHELKMVRNIGIMAHIDAGKTTTTERILFYTGKNRKIGETHEGTATMDWMAQEQERGITITSAATTCYWKDYRLNIIDTPGHVDFTVEVERSLRVLDGSVAVFCAKGGVEPQSETVWRQAEHYHVPRMVYVNKMDIMGANFYRVVDMLHERLHANAHPIQLPIGAESDFRGIIDLLTMRAEVYYDDLGKDYRDEPIPEEMLDDAKLYREQLIEALADVDDGIMEKFMEGEEPTIEEMKAAIRKGTIACNFFAVLCGTSYRNKGVQLLLDAVVDYMPSPLDIPPVKGFDPHTDEEIERPVSDEAPFSALAFKIMTDPFVGKLSFIRVYSGHIGSGSYVLNSTKGKRERIGRLLQMHANERKEITEVYTGEICGVVGFKDTTTGDTLCDDKNQIILEKMEFPEPVIQVAIEPKTKAGQEKMILGLLRLAEEDPTFKTYTNQETGQTIIAGMGELHLEIIVDRLLREFKVEATVGAPQVAYRETIRKASKAEGRYVRQTGGNGQYGHCWIEISPVAAGEGYSFSNDTVGGSIPKEFIAPIDAGIREAAKNGPLGGYEVVDFHVSVYDGSYHDVDSSEVAFKIAGSMAFKAAIAKADPVLLEPIMKVDVTVPEEYMGDVIGDLNSRRGRIEGMDHNGTTEEIHALVPLSEMFGYSTALRSRTQGRGVYTMQPEHYEPVPKSIQEKVCGAKAAK
;
A
#
# COMPACT_ATOMS: atom_id res chain seq x y z
N MET A 1 21.27 32.17 0.05
CA MET A 1 21.28 32.79 -1.30
C MET A 1 19.85 32.96 -1.75
N PRO A 2 19.49 33.93 -2.61
CA PRO A 2 18.15 33.93 -3.18
C PRO A 2 17.92 32.61 -3.94
N ARG A 3 16.66 32.14 -3.97
CA ARG A 3 16.30 30.92 -4.70
C ARG A 3 16.66 31.05 -6.20
N ASP A 4 17.00 29.94 -6.82
CA ASP A 4 17.46 29.93 -8.23
C ASP A 4 16.33 30.24 -9.22
N HIS A 5 15.06 29.94 -8.86
CA HIS A 5 13.88 30.12 -9.70
C HIS A 5 12.74 30.70 -8.90
N GLU A 6 11.98 31.62 -9.47
CA GLU A 6 10.76 32.15 -8.84
C GLU A 6 9.73 31.02 -8.64
N LEU A 7 8.99 31.08 -7.55
CA LEU A 7 8.03 30.04 -7.15
C LEU A 7 6.96 29.77 -8.24
N LYS A 8 6.52 30.80 -8.96
CA LYS A 8 5.60 30.68 -10.11
C LYS A 8 6.16 29.87 -11.28
N MET A 9 7.50 29.73 -11.38
CA MET A 9 8.20 28.98 -12.42
C MET A 9 8.50 27.52 -12.00
N VAL A 10 7.97 27.07 -10.88
CA VAL A 10 8.14 25.70 -10.40
C VAL A 10 6.91 24.87 -10.73
N ARG A 11 7.11 23.63 -11.13
CA ARG A 11 6.05 22.61 -11.33
C ARG A 11 6.45 21.33 -10.61
N ASN A 12 5.62 20.87 -9.69
CA ASN A 12 5.79 19.59 -9.00
C ASN A 12 4.75 18.63 -9.54
N ILE A 13 5.16 17.76 -10.44
CA ILE A 13 4.25 16.88 -11.18
C ILE A 13 4.56 15.41 -10.92
N GLY A 14 3.50 14.59 -10.86
CA GLY A 14 3.58 13.15 -10.90
C GLY A 14 3.23 12.61 -12.27
N ILE A 15 3.83 11.49 -12.63
CA ILE A 15 3.40 10.72 -13.80
C ILE A 15 2.75 9.46 -13.27
N MET A 16 1.44 9.32 -13.51
CA MET A 16 0.63 8.20 -13.07
C MET A 16 0.08 7.43 -14.27
N ALA A 17 0.03 6.11 -14.15
CA ALA A 17 -0.45 5.24 -15.22
C ALA A 17 -0.73 3.83 -14.70
N HIS A 18 -1.50 3.04 -15.46
CA HIS A 18 -1.52 1.59 -15.27
C HIS A 18 -0.22 0.94 -15.78
N ILE A 19 -0.06 -0.34 -15.47
CA ILE A 19 1.08 -1.15 -15.94
C ILE A 19 1.12 -1.10 -17.48
N ASP A 20 2.31 -0.98 -18.03
CA ASP A 20 2.55 -0.96 -19.48
C ASP A 20 1.91 0.21 -20.27
N ALA A 21 1.37 1.25 -19.64
CA ALA A 21 0.92 2.45 -20.38
C ALA A 21 2.08 3.27 -20.98
N GLY A 22 3.31 2.99 -20.55
CA GLY A 22 4.52 3.69 -20.99
C GLY A 22 4.92 4.88 -20.11
N LYS A 23 4.59 4.82 -18.83
CA LYS A 23 4.91 5.83 -17.81
C LYS A 23 6.41 6.13 -17.77
N THR A 24 7.25 5.14 -17.42
CA THR A 24 8.70 5.31 -17.31
C THR A 24 9.33 5.71 -18.64
N THR A 25 8.84 5.17 -19.77
CA THR A 25 9.27 5.59 -21.12
C THR A 25 8.98 7.08 -21.32
N THR A 26 7.82 7.58 -20.92
CA THR A 26 7.47 9.01 -21.03
C THR A 26 8.41 9.86 -20.16
N THR A 27 8.67 9.44 -18.92
CA THR A 27 9.61 10.13 -18.01
C THR A 27 11.03 10.17 -18.60
N GLU A 28 11.53 9.07 -19.14
CA GLU A 28 12.85 9.01 -19.78
C GLU A 28 12.96 9.96 -21.00
N ARG A 29 11.89 10.09 -21.80
CA ARG A 29 11.85 11.04 -22.92
C ARG A 29 11.83 12.49 -22.44
N ILE A 30 11.10 12.78 -21.37
CA ILE A 30 11.13 14.10 -20.72
C ILE A 30 12.57 14.43 -20.28
N LEU A 31 13.27 13.51 -19.63
CA LEU A 31 14.65 13.69 -19.20
C LEU A 31 15.63 13.90 -20.37
N PHE A 32 15.38 13.21 -21.48
CA PHE A 32 16.19 13.37 -22.68
C PHE A 32 15.98 14.74 -23.35
N TYR A 33 14.73 15.19 -23.56
CA TYR A 33 14.46 16.48 -24.20
C TYR A 33 14.82 17.67 -23.33
N THR A 34 14.77 17.55 -22.03
CA THR A 34 15.25 18.57 -21.08
C THR A 34 16.78 18.59 -20.95
N GLY A 35 17.49 17.73 -21.71
CA GLY A 35 18.96 17.66 -21.72
C GLY A 35 19.56 17.07 -20.45
N LYS A 36 18.75 16.49 -19.57
CA LYS A 36 19.19 15.85 -18.33
C LYS A 36 19.91 14.55 -18.62
N ASN A 37 19.35 13.71 -19.50
CA ASN A 37 19.97 12.49 -20.00
C ASN A 37 20.59 12.72 -21.38
N ARG A 38 21.81 12.23 -21.57
CA ARG A 38 22.48 12.30 -22.88
C ARG A 38 22.04 11.19 -23.84
N LYS A 39 21.54 10.09 -23.29
CA LYS A 39 21.04 8.93 -24.04
C LYS A 39 19.61 8.63 -23.57
N ILE A 40 18.83 8.08 -24.48
CA ILE A 40 17.48 7.60 -24.19
C ILE A 40 17.61 6.28 -23.41
N GLY A 41 17.01 6.22 -22.21
CA GLY A 41 16.88 4.98 -21.43
C GLY A 41 15.67 4.17 -21.92
N GLU A 42 15.82 2.85 -21.94
CA GLU A 42 14.75 1.91 -22.32
C GLU A 42 14.46 0.97 -21.14
N THR A 43 13.18 0.87 -20.74
CA THR A 43 12.73 -0.01 -19.64
C THR A 43 12.99 -1.47 -19.91
N HIS A 44 12.72 -1.94 -21.13
CA HIS A 44 12.93 -3.35 -21.51
C HIS A 44 14.40 -3.78 -21.55
N GLU A 45 15.30 -2.82 -21.70
CA GLU A 45 16.76 -3.06 -21.68
C GLU A 45 17.38 -2.85 -20.29
N GLY A 46 16.58 -2.45 -19.31
CA GLY A 46 17.05 -2.13 -17.94
C GLY A 46 17.98 -0.91 -17.89
N THR A 47 17.89 -0.01 -18.90
CA THR A 47 18.74 1.19 -19.00
C THR A 47 18.04 2.48 -18.57
N ALA A 48 16.78 2.40 -18.11
CA ALA A 48 16.01 3.52 -17.63
C ALA A 48 16.63 4.11 -16.36
N THR A 49 16.81 5.43 -16.34
CA THR A 49 17.44 6.16 -15.23
C THR A 49 16.57 6.18 -13.97
N MET A 50 15.24 6.22 -14.17
CA MET A 50 14.28 6.29 -13.07
C MET A 50 14.08 4.95 -12.37
N ASP A 51 14.21 3.82 -13.08
CA ASP A 51 14.18 2.47 -12.53
C ASP A 51 15.60 2.10 -12.05
N TRP A 52 15.97 2.60 -10.89
CA TRP A 52 17.35 2.50 -10.37
C TRP A 52 17.61 1.22 -9.55
N MET A 53 16.56 0.56 -9.05
CA MET A 53 16.70 -0.71 -8.32
C MET A 53 16.96 -1.88 -9.30
N ALA A 54 17.82 -2.81 -8.88
CA ALA A 54 18.07 -4.01 -9.68
C ALA A 54 16.78 -4.81 -9.97
N GLN A 55 15.85 -4.84 -9.01
CA GLN A 55 14.56 -5.51 -9.16
C GLN A 55 13.65 -4.82 -10.18
N GLU A 56 13.68 -3.49 -10.26
CA GLU A 56 12.96 -2.71 -11.27
C GLU A 56 13.50 -3.00 -12.67
N GLN A 57 14.82 -2.98 -12.82
CA GLN A 57 15.50 -3.23 -14.08
C GLN A 57 15.31 -4.67 -14.58
N GLU A 58 15.40 -5.67 -13.68
CA GLU A 58 15.21 -7.08 -14.02
C GLU A 58 13.77 -7.41 -14.41
N ARG A 59 12.79 -6.73 -13.79
CA ARG A 59 11.34 -6.99 -14.00
C ARG A 59 10.70 -6.05 -15.01
N GLY A 60 11.35 -4.94 -15.35
CA GLY A 60 10.83 -3.90 -16.24
C GLY A 60 9.64 -3.14 -15.67
N ILE A 61 9.52 -3.04 -14.34
CA ILE A 61 8.43 -2.35 -13.64
C ILE A 61 9.00 -1.39 -12.60
N THR A 62 8.38 -0.22 -12.44
CA THR A 62 8.69 0.70 -11.34
C THR A 62 8.07 0.17 -10.04
N ILE A 63 8.88 0.04 -9.00
CA ILE A 63 8.50 -0.46 -7.68
C ILE A 63 8.39 0.69 -6.69
N THR A 64 9.41 1.56 -6.68
CA THR A 64 9.47 2.72 -5.78
C THR A 64 9.40 4.01 -6.57
N SER A 65 8.71 5.01 -6.02
CA SER A 65 8.68 6.33 -6.65
C SER A 65 10.09 6.95 -6.67
N ALA A 66 10.48 7.51 -7.82
CA ALA A 66 11.73 8.20 -8.00
C ALA A 66 11.49 9.68 -8.29
N ALA A 67 12.23 10.56 -7.64
CA ALA A 67 12.15 12.00 -7.84
C ALA A 67 13.33 12.51 -8.67
N THR A 68 13.03 13.38 -9.63
CA THR A 68 14.04 14.04 -10.44
C THR A 68 13.70 15.49 -10.70
N THR A 69 14.71 16.32 -10.96
CA THR A 69 14.51 17.72 -11.33
C THR A 69 15.11 17.98 -12.71
N CYS A 70 14.34 18.57 -13.60
CA CYS A 70 14.77 19.01 -14.92
C CYS A 70 14.26 20.43 -15.22
N TYR A 71 14.64 20.98 -16.37
CA TYR A 71 14.31 22.35 -16.76
C TYR A 71 13.76 22.40 -18.16
N TRP A 72 12.67 23.16 -18.36
CA TRP A 72 12.05 23.38 -19.65
C TRP A 72 11.56 24.82 -19.81
N LYS A 73 11.99 25.54 -20.84
CA LYS A 73 11.63 26.96 -21.07
C LYS A 73 11.74 27.83 -19.79
N ASP A 74 12.86 27.74 -19.10
CA ASP A 74 13.15 28.45 -17.83
C ASP A 74 12.31 28.02 -16.62
N TYR A 75 11.42 27.02 -16.76
CA TYR A 75 10.69 26.41 -15.66
C TYR A 75 11.48 25.28 -15.04
N ARG A 76 11.41 25.19 -13.72
CA ARG A 76 11.91 24.05 -12.95
C ARG A 76 10.80 23.01 -12.79
N LEU A 77 11.02 21.84 -13.32
CA LEU A 77 10.11 20.71 -13.23
C LEU A 77 10.67 19.69 -12.23
N ASN A 78 9.98 19.45 -11.14
CA ASN A 78 10.23 18.36 -10.23
C ASN A 78 9.24 17.24 -10.60
N ILE A 79 9.76 16.11 -11.05
CA ILE A 79 8.97 14.99 -11.53
C ILE A 79 9.10 13.85 -10.55
N ILE A 80 7.97 13.30 -10.11
CA ILE A 80 7.93 12.06 -9.34
C ILE A 80 7.31 10.98 -10.24
N ASP A 81 8.12 9.98 -10.58
CA ASP A 81 7.66 8.79 -11.29
C ASP A 81 7.08 7.80 -10.29
N THR A 82 5.79 7.44 -10.45
CA THR A 82 5.07 6.59 -9.49
C THR A 82 4.95 5.15 -10.01
N PRO A 83 4.88 4.11 -9.14
CA PRO A 83 4.58 2.76 -9.59
C PRO A 83 3.22 2.66 -10.28
N GLY A 84 3.10 1.70 -11.22
CA GLY A 84 1.82 1.40 -11.87
C GLY A 84 1.12 0.15 -11.33
N HIS A 85 1.78 -0.64 -10.45
CA HIS A 85 1.25 -1.91 -9.96
C HIS A 85 0.41 -1.72 -8.70
N VAL A 86 -0.71 -2.46 -8.60
CA VAL A 86 -1.64 -2.38 -7.45
C VAL A 86 -1.01 -2.70 -6.10
N ASP A 87 0.03 -3.52 -6.05
CA ASP A 87 0.73 -3.85 -4.81
C ASP A 87 1.51 -2.66 -4.24
N PHE A 88 1.74 -1.61 -5.04
CA PHE A 88 2.49 -0.39 -4.69
C PHE A 88 1.63 0.88 -4.72
N THR A 89 0.31 0.76 -4.60
CA THR A 89 -0.61 1.92 -4.60
C THR A 89 -0.27 2.95 -3.53
N VAL A 90 0.30 2.52 -2.42
CA VAL A 90 0.76 3.42 -1.34
C VAL A 90 1.89 4.35 -1.77
N GLU A 91 2.79 3.89 -2.66
CA GLU A 91 3.80 4.77 -3.26
C GLU A 91 3.14 5.86 -4.12
N VAL A 92 2.04 5.51 -4.80
CA VAL A 92 1.22 6.48 -5.56
C VAL A 92 0.58 7.49 -4.62
N GLU A 93 -0.09 7.05 -3.56
CA GLU A 93 -0.74 7.92 -2.57
C GLU A 93 0.24 8.89 -1.91
N ARG A 94 1.40 8.38 -1.45
CA ARG A 94 2.47 9.21 -0.88
C ARG A 94 2.93 10.29 -1.86
N SER A 95 3.04 9.94 -3.13
CA SER A 95 3.45 10.87 -4.18
C SER A 95 2.35 11.90 -4.45
N LEU A 96 1.10 11.47 -4.63
CA LEU A 96 -0.03 12.36 -4.89
C LEU A 96 -0.21 13.42 -3.80
N ARG A 97 0.04 13.07 -2.53
CA ARG A 97 -0.07 14.00 -1.38
C ARG A 97 0.89 15.17 -1.45
N VAL A 98 2.02 15.02 -2.15
CA VAL A 98 3.08 16.04 -2.21
C VAL A 98 3.24 16.70 -3.58
N LEU A 99 2.41 16.32 -4.54
CA LEU A 99 2.40 16.87 -5.88
C LEU A 99 1.42 18.04 -6.00
N ASP A 100 1.74 18.96 -6.89
CA ASP A 100 0.83 20.06 -7.23
C ASP A 100 -0.05 19.71 -8.44
N GLY A 101 0.38 18.73 -9.25
CA GLY A 101 -0.38 18.24 -10.38
C GLY A 101 0.13 16.90 -10.89
N SER A 102 -0.58 16.26 -11.80
CA SER A 102 -0.21 14.97 -12.36
C SER A 102 -0.54 14.83 -13.86
N VAL A 103 0.27 14.03 -14.56
CA VAL A 103 0.01 13.59 -15.93
C VAL A 103 -0.48 12.14 -15.87
N ALA A 104 -1.72 11.92 -16.26
CA ALA A 104 -2.32 10.59 -16.35
C ALA A 104 -2.05 10.01 -17.73
N VAL A 105 -1.20 8.99 -17.81
CA VAL A 105 -0.83 8.35 -19.06
C VAL A 105 -1.73 7.14 -19.32
N PHE A 106 -2.43 7.15 -20.45
CA PHE A 106 -3.31 6.06 -20.90
C PHE A 106 -2.75 5.42 -22.16
N CYS A 107 -2.93 4.12 -22.31
CA CYS A 107 -2.56 3.41 -23.51
C CYS A 107 -3.65 3.61 -24.59
N ALA A 108 -3.29 4.05 -25.79
CA ALA A 108 -4.24 4.25 -26.89
C ALA A 108 -5.02 2.98 -27.30
N LYS A 109 -4.46 1.80 -27.01
CA LYS A 109 -5.12 0.50 -27.23
C LYS A 109 -5.94 0.03 -26.03
N GLY A 110 -5.42 0.12 -24.82
CA GLY A 110 -6.11 -0.35 -23.60
C GLY A 110 -7.19 0.64 -23.12
N GLY A 111 -6.90 1.92 -23.21
CA GLY A 111 -7.77 2.97 -22.70
C GLY A 111 -7.80 2.99 -21.17
N VAL A 112 -8.99 3.13 -20.62
CA VAL A 112 -9.21 3.10 -19.15
C VAL A 112 -9.28 1.66 -18.68
N GLU A 113 -8.28 1.25 -17.90
CA GLU A 113 -8.18 -0.06 -17.27
C GLU A 113 -8.48 0.05 -15.76
N PRO A 114 -8.80 -1.07 -15.04
CA PRO A 114 -9.14 -1.02 -13.62
C PRO A 114 -8.11 -0.33 -12.74
N GLN A 115 -6.83 -0.51 -13.05
CA GLN A 115 -5.75 0.18 -12.33
C GLN A 115 -5.76 1.70 -12.60
N SER A 116 -6.10 2.12 -13.82
CA SER A 116 -6.27 3.54 -14.17
C SER A 116 -7.40 4.17 -13.35
N GLU A 117 -8.52 3.45 -13.18
CA GLU A 117 -9.65 3.90 -12.35
C GLU A 117 -9.21 4.10 -10.89
N THR A 118 -8.45 3.15 -10.34
CA THR A 118 -7.96 3.24 -8.96
C THR A 118 -7.08 4.47 -8.74
N VAL A 119 -6.06 4.65 -9.59
CA VAL A 119 -5.13 5.80 -9.50
C VAL A 119 -5.85 7.13 -9.75
N TRP A 120 -6.83 7.14 -10.67
CA TRP A 120 -7.66 8.32 -10.93
C TRP A 120 -8.48 8.73 -9.71
N ARG A 121 -9.15 7.77 -9.04
CA ARG A 121 -9.91 8.02 -7.79
C ARG A 121 -9.02 8.51 -6.66
N GLN A 122 -7.82 7.97 -6.52
CA GLN A 122 -6.84 8.46 -5.53
C GLN A 122 -6.46 9.92 -5.81
N ALA A 123 -6.17 10.27 -7.06
CA ALA A 123 -5.87 11.65 -7.43
C ALA A 123 -7.09 12.59 -7.23
N GLU A 124 -8.31 12.07 -7.40
CA GLU A 124 -9.55 12.81 -7.11
C GLU A 124 -9.75 13.03 -5.62
N HIS A 125 -9.52 12.01 -4.80
CA HIS A 125 -9.58 12.11 -3.34
C HIS A 125 -8.66 13.22 -2.79
N TYR A 126 -7.44 13.31 -3.32
CA TYR A 126 -6.48 14.35 -2.93
C TYR A 126 -6.63 15.67 -3.71
N HIS A 127 -7.66 15.81 -4.55
CA HIS A 127 -7.92 17.01 -5.39
C HIS A 127 -6.68 17.44 -6.19
N VAL A 128 -5.93 16.46 -6.74
CA VAL A 128 -4.73 16.73 -7.54
C VAL A 128 -5.12 17.12 -8.95
N PRO A 129 -4.75 18.33 -9.43
CA PRO A 129 -4.94 18.76 -10.82
C PRO A 129 -4.31 17.78 -11.81
N ARG A 130 -5.02 17.45 -12.90
CA ARG A 130 -4.62 16.40 -13.82
C ARG A 130 -4.74 16.83 -15.28
N MET A 131 -3.85 16.33 -16.12
CA MET A 131 -4.03 16.26 -17.57
C MET A 131 -3.88 14.84 -18.05
N VAL A 132 -4.42 14.53 -19.21
CA VAL A 132 -4.39 13.20 -19.82
C VAL A 132 -3.43 13.16 -20.98
N TYR A 133 -2.60 12.13 -21.03
CA TYR A 133 -1.73 11.85 -22.17
C TYR A 133 -2.00 10.47 -22.73
N VAL A 134 -2.62 10.41 -23.93
CA VAL A 134 -2.89 9.16 -24.64
C VAL A 134 -1.64 8.75 -25.39
N ASN A 135 -0.94 7.79 -24.83
CA ASN A 135 0.35 7.29 -25.29
C ASN A 135 0.22 6.03 -26.15
N LYS A 136 1.28 5.64 -26.83
CA LYS A 136 1.35 4.46 -27.70
C LYS A 136 0.41 4.56 -28.91
N MET A 137 0.32 5.73 -29.52
CA MET A 137 -0.47 5.93 -30.76
C MET A 137 0.07 5.13 -31.97
N ASP A 138 1.28 4.57 -31.86
CA ASP A 138 1.98 3.78 -32.86
C ASP A 138 1.69 2.27 -32.85
N ILE A 139 0.97 1.76 -31.85
CA ILE A 139 0.71 0.32 -31.72
C ILE A 139 -0.58 -0.09 -32.45
N MET A 140 -0.63 -1.36 -32.90
CA MET A 140 -1.81 -1.94 -33.51
C MET A 140 -3.04 -1.91 -32.59
N GLY A 141 -4.15 -1.36 -33.05
CA GLY A 141 -5.38 -1.17 -32.30
C GLY A 141 -5.43 0.14 -31.49
N ALA A 142 -4.50 1.07 -31.72
CA ALA A 142 -4.53 2.40 -31.12
C ALA A 142 -5.74 3.20 -31.62
N ASN A 143 -6.52 3.77 -30.72
CA ASN A 143 -7.68 4.59 -31.00
C ASN A 143 -7.84 5.69 -29.97
N PHE A 144 -7.46 6.90 -30.33
CA PHE A 144 -7.53 8.09 -29.47
C PHE A 144 -8.95 8.42 -29.03
N TYR A 145 -9.88 8.44 -29.98
CA TYR A 145 -11.27 8.86 -29.71
C TYR A 145 -11.98 7.91 -28.76
N ARG A 146 -11.78 6.61 -28.93
CA ARG A 146 -12.28 5.60 -27.99
C ARG A 146 -11.76 5.81 -26.57
N VAL A 147 -10.51 6.22 -26.41
CA VAL A 147 -9.97 6.51 -25.06
C VAL A 147 -10.66 7.72 -24.45
N VAL A 148 -10.92 8.78 -25.23
CA VAL A 148 -11.67 9.94 -24.78
C VAL A 148 -13.09 9.55 -24.34
N ASP A 149 -13.78 8.74 -25.13
CA ASP A 149 -15.12 8.22 -24.76
C ASP A 149 -15.06 7.43 -23.43
N MET A 150 -14.05 6.56 -23.27
CA MET A 150 -13.87 5.81 -22.02
C MET A 150 -13.57 6.70 -20.80
N LEU A 151 -12.89 7.83 -20.98
CA LEU A 151 -12.69 8.79 -19.88
C LEU A 151 -14.03 9.39 -19.40
N HIS A 152 -14.93 9.70 -20.35
CA HIS A 152 -16.27 10.17 -20.03
C HIS A 152 -17.13 9.08 -19.37
N GLU A 153 -17.18 7.88 -19.96
CA GLU A 153 -18.09 6.81 -19.53
C GLU A 153 -17.68 6.16 -18.21
N ARG A 154 -16.36 5.88 -18.03
CA ARG A 154 -15.88 5.11 -16.88
C ARG A 154 -15.36 5.96 -15.73
N LEU A 155 -14.75 7.11 -16.03
CA LEU A 155 -14.19 8.00 -15.02
C LEU A 155 -15.10 9.20 -14.74
N HIS A 156 -16.16 9.39 -15.52
CA HIS A 156 -17.05 10.57 -15.48
C HIS A 156 -16.26 11.89 -15.55
N ALA A 157 -15.11 11.85 -16.25
CA ALA A 157 -14.19 12.96 -16.35
C ALA A 157 -14.64 13.95 -17.42
N ASN A 158 -14.64 15.25 -17.11
CA ASN A 158 -14.84 16.33 -18.09
C ASN A 158 -13.54 16.52 -18.91
N ALA A 159 -13.23 15.53 -19.77
CA ALA A 159 -11.98 15.41 -20.51
C ALA A 159 -12.16 15.80 -21.98
N HIS A 160 -11.44 16.83 -22.44
CA HIS A 160 -11.57 17.34 -23.80
C HIS A 160 -10.23 17.35 -24.51
N PRO A 161 -10.19 16.88 -25.78
CA PRO A 161 -9.01 16.98 -26.63
C PRO A 161 -8.58 18.44 -26.83
N ILE A 162 -7.32 18.73 -26.57
CA ILE A 162 -6.65 19.96 -27.02
C ILE A 162 -5.74 19.68 -28.21
N GLN A 163 -5.59 18.40 -28.54
CA GLN A 163 -4.80 17.88 -29.65
C GLN A 163 -5.53 16.74 -30.34
N LEU A 164 -5.32 16.58 -31.63
CA LEU A 164 -5.80 15.41 -32.38
C LEU A 164 -4.63 14.70 -33.07
N PRO A 165 -4.62 13.36 -33.13
CA PRO A 165 -3.57 12.61 -33.81
C PRO A 165 -3.74 12.66 -35.33
N ILE A 166 -2.63 12.80 -36.07
CA ILE A 166 -2.59 12.63 -37.52
C ILE A 166 -2.19 11.19 -37.83
N GLY A 167 -3.17 10.38 -38.15
CA GLY A 167 -3.01 8.94 -38.33
C GLY A 167 -3.01 8.19 -36.99
N ALA A 168 -2.93 6.87 -37.08
CA ALA A 168 -2.81 5.94 -35.97
C ALA A 168 -1.93 4.76 -36.37
N GLU A 169 -1.45 3.99 -35.41
CA GLU A 169 -0.58 2.82 -35.64
C GLU A 169 0.69 3.21 -36.42
N SER A 170 1.03 2.48 -37.49
CA SER A 170 2.20 2.77 -38.32
C SER A 170 2.10 4.13 -39.05
N ASP A 171 0.90 4.65 -39.22
CA ASP A 171 0.64 5.90 -39.94
C ASP A 171 0.61 7.13 -39.04
N PHE A 172 0.82 6.96 -37.71
CA PHE A 172 0.92 8.06 -36.78
C PHE A 172 2.16 8.91 -37.08
N ARG A 173 1.93 10.10 -37.67
CA ARG A 173 3.01 10.97 -38.18
C ARG A 173 3.06 12.36 -37.54
N GLY A 174 1.99 12.79 -36.88
CA GLY A 174 1.93 14.13 -36.31
C GLY A 174 0.75 14.38 -35.41
N ILE A 175 0.61 15.60 -34.96
CA ILE A 175 -0.38 16.06 -34.00
C ILE A 175 -0.96 17.39 -34.46
N ILE A 176 -2.27 17.53 -34.43
CA ILE A 176 -2.97 18.81 -34.69
C ILE A 176 -3.13 19.49 -33.31
N ASP A 177 -2.73 20.73 -33.20
CA ASP A 177 -3.02 21.59 -32.06
C ASP A 177 -4.33 22.36 -32.32
N LEU A 178 -5.34 22.10 -31.52
CA LEU A 178 -6.67 22.73 -31.63
C LEU A 178 -6.70 24.21 -31.22
N LEU A 179 -5.70 24.68 -30.48
CA LEU A 179 -5.62 26.09 -30.05
C LEU A 179 -5.10 26.95 -31.19
N THR A 180 -4.04 26.49 -31.87
CA THR A 180 -3.39 27.22 -32.97
C THR A 180 -3.96 26.87 -34.33
N MET A 181 -4.72 25.78 -34.45
CA MET A 181 -5.20 25.19 -35.70
C MET A 181 -4.07 24.93 -36.70
N ARG A 182 -2.97 24.35 -36.19
CA ARG A 182 -1.79 23.94 -36.92
C ARG A 182 -1.46 22.49 -36.66
N ALA A 183 -0.68 21.89 -37.53
CA ALA A 183 -0.22 20.52 -37.43
C ALA A 183 1.29 20.46 -37.21
N GLU A 184 1.73 19.74 -36.20
CA GLU A 184 3.13 19.39 -36.01
C GLU A 184 3.39 17.99 -36.58
N VAL A 185 4.19 17.92 -37.64
CA VAL A 185 4.51 16.69 -38.37
C VAL A 185 5.97 16.32 -38.13
N TYR A 186 6.21 15.08 -37.76
CA TYR A 186 7.55 14.56 -37.38
C TYR A 186 8.21 13.85 -38.60
N TYR A 187 9.47 14.15 -38.85
CA TYR A 187 10.26 13.67 -39.99
C TYR A 187 11.48 12.82 -39.60
N ASP A 188 11.78 12.71 -38.29
CA ASP A 188 12.86 11.87 -37.80
C ASP A 188 12.41 10.94 -36.67
N ASP A 189 13.21 9.91 -36.40
CA ASP A 189 12.91 8.93 -35.33
C ASP A 189 13.27 9.44 -33.94
N LEU A 190 14.02 10.54 -33.82
CA LEU A 190 14.35 11.17 -32.55
C LEU A 190 13.37 12.27 -32.14
N GLY A 191 12.37 12.56 -32.97
CA GLY A 191 11.39 13.61 -32.72
C GLY A 191 11.96 15.02 -32.61
N LYS A 192 13.13 15.27 -33.25
CA LYS A 192 13.81 16.58 -33.25
C LYS A 192 13.52 17.41 -34.47
N ASP A 193 13.34 16.76 -35.63
CA ASP A 193 12.92 17.40 -36.88
C ASP A 193 11.39 17.27 -36.99
N TYR A 194 10.68 18.21 -36.38
CA TYR A 194 9.24 18.38 -36.55
C TYR A 194 8.95 19.77 -37.15
N ARG A 195 7.89 19.84 -37.93
CA ARG A 195 7.55 21.08 -38.65
C ARG A 195 6.12 21.47 -38.42
N ASP A 196 5.92 22.77 -38.28
CA ASP A 196 4.61 23.39 -38.17
C ASP A 196 4.03 23.53 -39.62
N GLU A 197 2.97 22.79 -39.90
CA GLU A 197 2.34 22.69 -41.20
C GLU A 197 0.82 23.00 -41.15
N PRO A 198 0.18 23.32 -42.29
CA PRO A 198 -1.27 23.38 -42.33
C PRO A 198 -1.90 22.02 -41.97
N ILE A 199 -3.08 22.04 -41.36
CA ILE A 199 -3.86 20.83 -41.11
C ILE A 199 -4.15 20.13 -42.42
N PRO A 200 -3.99 18.80 -42.56
CA PRO A 200 -4.40 18.04 -43.73
C PRO A 200 -5.87 18.28 -44.07
N GLU A 201 -6.18 18.50 -45.38
CA GLU A 201 -7.54 18.82 -45.82
C GLU A 201 -8.58 17.81 -45.33
N GLU A 202 -8.21 16.51 -45.27
CA GLU A 202 -9.05 15.40 -44.81
C GLU A 202 -9.42 15.47 -43.32
N MET A 203 -8.67 16.22 -42.52
CA MET A 203 -8.87 16.35 -41.05
C MET A 203 -9.35 17.76 -40.63
N LEU A 204 -9.48 18.69 -41.61
CA LEU A 204 -9.80 20.08 -41.28
C LEU A 204 -11.20 20.24 -40.66
N ASP A 205 -12.18 19.48 -41.14
CA ASP A 205 -13.56 19.55 -40.65
C ASP A 205 -13.66 18.94 -39.26
N ASP A 206 -12.99 17.82 -39.02
CA ASP A 206 -12.90 17.21 -37.68
C ASP A 206 -12.19 18.15 -36.70
N ALA A 207 -11.08 18.77 -37.11
CA ALA A 207 -10.36 19.73 -36.27
C ALA A 207 -11.22 20.94 -35.86
N LYS A 208 -12.04 21.45 -36.81
CA LYS A 208 -12.99 22.54 -36.49
C LYS A 208 -14.07 22.08 -35.50
N LEU A 209 -14.64 20.87 -35.73
CA LEU A 209 -15.66 20.31 -34.85
C LEU A 209 -15.12 20.15 -33.42
N TYR A 210 -13.94 19.56 -33.25
CA TYR A 210 -13.34 19.38 -31.90
C TYR A 210 -12.92 20.71 -31.29
N ARG A 211 -12.51 21.72 -32.10
CA ARG A 211 -12.25 23.06 -31.59
C ARG A 211 -13.53 23.73 -31.07
N GLU A 212 -14.64 23.62 -31.78
CA GLU A 212 -15.93 24.12 -31.31
C GLU A 212 -16.36 23.48 -29.99
N GLN A 213 -16.26 22.14 -29.89
CA GLN A 213 -16.53 21.40 -28.64
C GLN A 213 -15.58 21.82 -27.51
N LEU A 214 -14.31 22.09 -27.80
CA LEU A 214 -13.36 22.60 -26.82
C LEU A 214 -13.77 23.99 -26.32
N ILE A 215 -14.14 24.90 -27.20
CA ILE A 215 -14.59 26.26 -26.82
C ILE A 215 -15.88 26.17 -25.99
N GLU A 216 -16.83 25.32 -26.34
CA GLU A 216 -18.04 25.07 -25.57
C GLU A 216 -17.70 24.57 -24.15
N ALA A 217 -16.83 23.59 -24.02
CA ALA A 217 -16.38 23.09 -22.73
C ALA A 217 -15.62 24.14 -21.89
N LEU A 218 -14.85 25.01 -22.53
CA LEU A 218 -14.16 26.10 -21.84
C LEU A 218 -15.10 27.24 -21.43
N ALA A 219 -16.22 27.43 -22.14
CA ALA A 219 -17.26 28.37 -21.73
C ALA A 219 -17.89 28.00 -20.38
N ASP A 220 -18.01 26.71 -20.07
CA ASP A 220 -18.46 26.25 -18.74
C ASP A 220 -17.45 26.52 -17.61
N VAL A 221 -16.19 26.78 -17.96
CA VAL A 221 -15.10 27.03 -17.01
C VAL A 221 -14.83 28.52 -16.78
N ASP A 222 -15.05 29.34 -17.82
CA ASP A 222 -14.69 30.76 -17.82
C ASP A 222 -15.78 31.64 -18.40
N ASP A 223 -16.30 32.56 -17.58
CA ASP A 223 -17.39 33.49 -17.94
C ASP A 223 -17.04 34.38 -19.16
N GLY A 224 -15.77 34.79 -19.33
CA GLY A 224 -15.34 35.60 -20.46
C GLY A 224 -15.37 34.83 -21.79
N ILE A 225 -15.06 33.51 -21.77
CA ILE A 225 -15.25 32.65 -22.94
C ILE A 225 -16.73 32.40 -23.19
N MET A 226 -17.54 32.23 -22.13
CA MET A 226 -19.00 32.07 -22.26
C MET A 226 -19.64 33.27 -22.96
N GLU A 227 -19.28 34.51 -22.56
CA GLU A 227 -19.79 35.73 -23.22
C GLU A 227 -19.46 35.73 -24.72
N LYS A 228 -18.21 35.47 -25.09
CA LYS A 228 -17.78 35.40 -26.48
C LYS A 228 -18.49 34.32 -27.28
N PHE A 229 -18.60 33.13 -26.67
CA PHE A 229 -19.29 31.99 -27.28
C PHE A 229 -20.76 32.33 -27.62
N MET A 230 -21.45 33.02 -26.69
CA MET A 230 -22.83 33.46 -26.91
C MET A 230 -22.95 34.55 -27.93
N GLU A 231 -21.93 35.40 -28.09
CA GLU A 231 -21.87 36.48 -29.09
C GLU A 231 -21.40 35.97 -30.49
N GLY A 232 -20.93 34.71 -30.54
CA GLY A 232 -20.38 34.10 -31.79
C GLY A 232 -18.98 34.64 -32.13
N GLU A 233 -18.25 35.14 -31.10
CA GLU A 233 -16.86 35.56 -31.22
C GLU A 233 -15.90 34.44 -30.81
N GLU A 234 -14.81 34.28 -31.57
CA GLU A 234 -13.77 33.31 -31.18
C GLU A 234 -12.87 33.85 -30.05
N PRO A 235 -12.63 33.06 -28.98
CA PRO A 235 -11.67 33.43 -27.95
C PRO A 235 -10.23 33.40 -28.51
N THR A 236 -9.36 34.25 -27.97
CA THR A 236 -7.93 34.24 -28.31
C THR A 236 -7.25 33.01 -27.73
N ILE A 237 -6.07 32.66 -28.27
CA ILE A 237 -5.27 31.52 -27.78
C ILE A 237 -4.91 31.71 -26.31
N GLU A 238 -4.56 32.93 -25.90
CA GLU A 238 -4.21 33.30 -24.53
C GLU A 238 -5.39 33.09 -23.56
N GLU A 239 -6.59 33.49 -23.96
CA GLU A 239 -7.81 33.28 -23.16
C GLU A 239 -8.12 31.79 -23.03
N MET A 240 -8.03 31.02 -24.13
CA MET A 240 -8.21 29.57 -24.08
C MET A 240 -7.20 28.89 -23.15
N LYS A 241 -5.91 29.27 -23.25
CA LYS A 241 -4.85 28.74 -22.36
C LYS A 241 -5.14 29.08 -20.90
N ALA A 242 -5.57 30.29 -20.61
CA ALA A 242 -5.94 30.72 -19.25
C ALA A 242 -7.12 29.91 -18.70
N ALA A 243 -8.15 29.67 -19.52
CA ALA A 243 -9.31 28.88 -19.13
C ALA A 243 -8.96 27.38 -18.92
N ILE A 244 -8.17 26.77 -19.80
CA ILE A 244 -7.66 25.40 -19.63
C ILE A 244 -6.91 25.30 -18.29
N ARG A 245 -6.00 26.24 -18.00
CA ARG A 245 -5.26 26.27 -16.74
C ARG A 245 -6.19 26.40 -15.55
N LYS A 246 -7.16 27.32 -15.58
CA LYS A 246 -8.16 27.54 -14.55
C LYS A 246 -8.96 26.26 -14.27
N GLY A 247 -9.47 25.62 -15.32
CA GLY A 247 -10.22 24.36 -15.21
C GLY A 247 -9.36 23.19 -14.71
N THR A 248 -8.11 23.09 -15.16
CA THR A 248 -7.17 22.06 -14.69
C THR A 248 -6.89 22.22 -13.19
N ILE A 249 -6.61 23.41 -12.71
CA ILE A 249 -6.35 23.70 -11.30
C ILE A 249 -7.61 23.45 -10.45
N ALA A 250 -8.78 23.78 -10.96
CA ALA A 250 -10.05 23.52 -10.27
C ALA A 250 -10.51 22.06 -10.33
N CYS A 251 -9.79 21.19 -11.02
CA CYS A 251 -10.14 19.76 -11.23
C CYS A 251 -11.52 19.55 -11.89
N ASN A 252 -12.00 20.51 -12.68
CA ASN A 252 -13.29 20.45 -13.38
C ASN A 252 -13.16 20.38 -14.90
N PHE A 253 -11.95 20.47 -15.44
CA PHE A 253 -11.61 20.29 -16.84
C PHE A 253 -10.29 19.53 -16.96
N PHE A 254 -10.22 18.54 -17.87
CA PHE A 254 -9.03 17.73 -18.08
C PHE A 254 -8.60 17.78 -19.55
N ALA A 255 -7.49 18.46 -19.81
CA ALA A 255 -6.92 18.54 -21.15
C ALA A 255 -6.38 17.17 -21.61
N VAL A 256 -6.79 16.71 -22.81
CA VAL A 256 -6.34 15.44 -23.39
C VAL A 256 -5.37 15.70 -24.53
N LEU A 257 -4.17 15.14 -24.38
CA LEU A 257 -3.09 15.17 -25.35
C LEU A 257 -2.85 13.77 -25.91
N CYS A 258 -2.11 13.68 -27.01
CA CYS A 258 -1.77 12.40 -27.63
C CYS A 258 -0.29 12.34 -28.05
N GLY A 259 0.21 11.11 -28.20
CA GLY A 259 1.56 10.91 -28.69
C GLY A 259 2.05 9.45 -28.61
N THR A 260 3.31 9.27 -28.89
CA THR A 260 4.02 8.00 -28.66
C THR A 260 5.40 8.26 -28.10
N SER A 261 5.54 8.04 -26.80
CA SER A 261 6.83 8.25 -26.12
C SER A 261 7.92 7.34 -26.66
N TYR A 262 7.59 6.09 -27.02
CA TYR A 262 8.56 5.15 -27.58
C TYR A 262 9.12 5.63 -28.95
N ARG A 263 8.28 6.24 -29.78
CA ARG A 263 8.66 6.81 -31.08
C ARG A 263 9.05 8.28 -31.02
N ASN A 264 9.18 8.83 -29.82
CA ASN A 264 9.65 10.21 -29.59
C ASN A 264 8.76 11.30 -30.22
N LYS A 265 7.45 11.09 -30.34
CA LYS A 265 6.50 12.05 -30.92
C LYS A 265 5.50 12.54 -29.87
N GLY A 266 5.33 13.85 -29.73
CA GLY A 266 4.36 14.49 -28.84
C GLY A 266 4.87 14.82 -27.43
N VAL A 267 6.10 14.45 -27.04
CA VAL A 267 6.61 14.67 -25.69
C VAL A 267 6.99 16.14 -25.44
N GLN A 268 7.47 16.85 -26.45
CA GLN A 268 7.75 18.29 -26.32
C GLN A 268 6.46 19.08 -26.11
N LEU A 269 5.39 18.73 -26.83
CA LEU A 269 4.06 19.32 -26.64
C LEU A 269 3.49 19.02 -25.25
N LEU A 270 3.73 17.81 -24.72
CA LEU A 270 3.38 17.47 -23.36
C LEU A 270 4.13 18.35 -22.34
N LEU A 271 5.43 18.59 -22.55
CA LEU A 271 6.23 19.48 -21.70
C LEU A 271 5.71 20.93 -21.75
N ASP A 272 5.32 21.39 -22.93
CA ASP A 272 4.71 22.72 -23.11
C ASP A 272 3.38 22.82 -22.36
N ALA A 273 2.52 21.80 -22.46
CA ALA A 273 1.26 21.73 -21.74
C ALA A 273 1.45 21.69 -20.22
N VAL A 274 2.48 20.98 -19.73
CA VAL A 274 2.84 20.98 -18.29
C VAL A 274 3.18 22.39 -17.81
N VAL A 275 3.97 23.13 -18.57
CA VAL A 275 4.35 24.50 -18.22
C VAL A 275 3.15 25.43 -18.26
N ASP A 276 2.31 25.32 -19.31
CA ASP A 276 1.18 26.23 -19.56
C ASP A 276 0.00 25.95 -18.61
N TYR A 277 -0.35 24.69 -18.34
CA TYR A 277 -1.61 24.31 -17.68
C TYR A 277 -1.46 23.80 -16.25
N MET A 278 -0.32 23.20 -15.88
CA MET A 278 -0.15 22.69 -14.53
C MET A 278 0.08 23.80 -13.50
N PRO A 279 -0.42 23.63 -12.27
CA PRO A 279 -0.23 24.62 -11.22
C PRO A 279 1.23 24.78 -10.80
N SER A 280 1.55 25.97 -10.33
CA SER A 280 2.71 26.23 -9.48
C SER A 280 2.33 26.05 -8.01
N PRO A 281 3.29 25.94 -7.08
CA PRO A 281 2.96 25.90 -5.66
C PRO A 281 2.12 27.09 -5.16
N LEU A 282 2.13 28.23 -5.87
CA LEU A 282 1.32 29.42 -5.54
C LEU A 282 -0.16 29.29 -5.92
N ASP A 283 -0.47 28.39 -6.85
CA ASP A 283 -1.85 28.17 -7.33
C ASP A 283 -2.61 27.15 -6.46
N ILE A 284 -1.89 26.43 -5.58
CA ILE A 284 -2.46 25.44 -4.68
C ILE A 284 -2.87 26.13 -3.37
N PRO A 285 -4.01 25.76 -2.76
CA PRO A 285 -4.42 26.31 -1.48
C PRO A 285 -3.34 26.15 -0.40
N PRO A 286 -3.24 27.10 0.57
CA PRO A 286 -2.36 26.97 1.70
C PRO A 286 -2.54 25.62 2.40
N VAL A 287 -1.43 24.99 2.82
CA VAL A 287 -1.52 23.71 3.51
C VAL A 287 -2.18 23.89 4.88
N LYS A 288 -3.14 23.02 5.17
CA LYS A 288 -3.84 22.95 6.44
C LYS A 288 -3.18 21.96 7.38
N GLY A 289 -3.36 22.20 8.67
CA GLY A 289 -2.90 21.30 9.72
C GLY A 289 -3.49 21.74 11.06
N PHE A 290 -3.07 21.06 12.12
CA PHE A 290 -3.56 21.31 13.47
C PHE A 290 -2.43 21.77 14.37
N ASP A 291 -2.73 22.71 15.29
CA ASP A 291 -1.82 23.04 16.37
C ASP A 291 -1.75 21.85 17.35
N PRO A 292 -0.55 21.28 17.64
CA PRO A 292 -0.43 20.11 18.51
C PRO A 292 -0.83 20.37 19.98
N HIS A 293 -1.02 21.61 20.39
CA HIS A 293 -1.37 21.97 21.77
C HIS A 293 -2.84 22.31 21.96
N THR A 294 -3.47 22.96 20.94
CA THR A 294 -4.86 23.42 21.01
C THR A 294 -5.81 22.57 20.18
N ASP A 295 -5.28 21.75 19.26
CA ASP A 295 -6.04 20.96 18.27
C ASP A 295 -6.89 21.83 17.32
N GLU A 296 -6.55 23.14 17.23
CA GLU A 296 -7.19 24.07 16.32
C GLU A 296 -6.61 23.94 14.90
N GLU A 297 -7.47 24.03 13.89
CA GLU A 297 -7.04 24.05 12.49
C GLU A 297 -6.29 25.36 12.19
N ILE A 298 -5.10 25.23 11.63
CA ILE A 298 -4.24 26.35 11.23
C ILE A 298 -3.74 26.15 9.81
N GLU A 299 -3.46 27.24 9.10
CA GLU A 299 -2.95 27.22 7.74
C GLU A 299 -1.52 27.79 7.68
N ARG A 300 -0.75 27.33 6.70
CA ARG A 300 0.58 27.88 6.36
C ARG A 300 0.56 28.50 4.97
N PRO A 301 0.87 29.80 4.86
CA PRO A 301 0.95 30.46 3.56
C PRO A 301 2.16 29.94 2.77
N VAL A 302 2.00 29.90 1.46
CA VAL A 302 3.05 29.49 0.53
C VAL A 302 4.04 30.64 0.35
N SER A 303 4.99 30.78 1.28
CA SER A 303 5.95 31.88 1.31
C SER A 303 7.27 31.43 1.95
N ASP A 304 8.39 31.91 1.40
CA ASP A 304 9.73 31.63 1.95
C ASP A 304 9.97 32.35 3.31
N GLU A 305 9.18 33.39 3.59
CA GLU A 305 9.26 34.19 4.83
C GLU A 305 8.39 33.63 5.96
N ALA A 306 7.49 32.70 5.63
CA ALA A 306 6.62 32.06 6.61
C ALA A 306 7.41 31.09 7.53
N PRO A 307 6.84 30.73 8.70
CA PRO A 307 7.45 29.69 9.53
C PRO A 307 7.61 28.38 8.76
N PHE A 308 8.76 27.73 8.93
CA PHE A 308 9.06 26.49 8.23
C PHE A 308 8.06 25.38 8.54
N SER A 309 7.55 24.73 7.50
CA SER A 309 6.81 23.48 7.60
C SER A 309 7.07 22.57 6.39
N ALA A 310 7.24 21.29 6.65
CA ALA A 310 7.50 20.28 5.64
C ALA A 310 6.89 18.93 6.05
N LEU A 311 6.61 18.11 5.07
CA LEU A 311 6.13 16.73 5.24
C LEU A 311 7.21 15.75 4.79
N ALA A 312 7.57 14.80 5.65
CA ALA A 312 8.40 13.66 5.29
C ALA A 312 7.52 12.60 4.62
N PHE A 313 7.57 12.50 3.30
CA PHE A 313 6.67 11.64 2.55
C PHE A 313 7.27 10.29 2.12
N LYS A 314 8.60 10.19 2.15
CA LYS A 314 9.30 8.95 1.81
C LYS A 314 10.59 8.81 2.62
N ILE A 315 10.84 7.61 3.11
CA ILE A 315 12.09 7.22 3.75
C ILE A 315 12.73 6.12 2.89
N MET A 316 14.03 6.17 2.70
CA MET A 316 14.77 5.06 2.10
C MET A 316 16.10 4.84 2.82
N THR A 317 16.56 3.62 2.82
CA THR A 317 17.89 3.27 3.32
C THR A 317 18.88 3.26 2.16
N ASP A 318 19.88 4.09 2.27
CA ASP A 318 20.91 4.23 1.27
C ASP A 318 22.23 3.61 1.77
N PRO A 319 22.91 2.80 0.94
CA PRO A 319 24.14 2.12 1.35
C PRO A 319 25.29 3.07 1.75
N PHE A 320 25.30 4.31 1.23
CA PHE A 320 26.39 5.26 1.40
C PHE A 320 26.11 6.35 2.45
N VAL A 321 24.86 6.81 2.52
CA VAL A 321 24.48 7.92 3.42
C VAL A 321 23.58 7.48 4.57
N GLY A 322 23.17 6.22 4.60
CA GLY A 322 22.27 5.67 5.60
C GLY A 322 20.82 6.09 5.37
N LYS A 323 20.13 6.53 6.41
CA LYS A 323 18.72 6.95 6.32
C LYS A 323 18.60 8.26 5.53
N LEU A 324 17.88 8.22 4.41
CA LEU A 324 17.56 9.35 3.55
C LEU A 324 16.04 9.61 3.64
N SER A 325 15.67 10.80 4.07
CA SER A 325 14.28 11.23 4.20
C SER A 325 13.94 12.25 3.13
N PHE A 326 12.94 11.97 2.32
CA PHE A 326 12.44 12.92 1.32
C PHE A 326 11.38 13.80 1.95
N ILE A 327 11.54 15.10 1.82
CA ILE A 327 10.62 16.10 2.34
C ILE A 327 10.08 17.00 1.24
N ARG A 328 8.81 17.41 1.38
CA ARG A 328 8.20 18.51 0.64
C ARG A 328 8.08 19.69 1.58
N VAL A 329 8.66 20.83 1.21
CA VAL A 329 8.54 22.09 1.96
C VAL A 329 7.28 22.83 1.52
N TYR A 330 6.39 23.10 2.46
CA TYR A 330 5.12 23.83 2.22
C TYR A 330 5.22 25.30 2.56
N SER A 331 6.03 25.67 3.55
CA SER A 331 6.24 27.07 3.93
C SER A 331 7.64 27.27 4.50
N GLY A 332 8.16 28.48 4.38
CA GLY A 332 9.44 28.87 4.90
C GLY A 332 10.64 28.31 4.12
N HIS A 333 11.81 28.43 4.68
CA HIS A 333 13.05 27.89 4.15
C HIS A 333 13.93 27.38 5.29
N ILE A 334 14.86 26.47 4.98
CA ILE A 334 15.79 25.93 5.96
C ILE A 334 17.11 25.54 5.34
N GLY A 335 18.20 25.71 6.10
CA GLY A 335 19.57 25.40 5.68
C GLY A 335 20.11 24.11 6.28
N SER A 336 21.14 23.57 5.62
CA SER A 336 21.93 22.46 6.13
C SER A 336 22.56 22.80 7.49
N GLY A 337 22.58 21.84 8.42
CA GLY A 337 23.06 22.00 9.79
C GLY A 337 22.04 22.55 10.79
N SER A 338 20.88 23.01 10.33
CA SER A 338 19.79 23.53 11.16
C SER A 338 19.07 22.44 11.97
N TYR A 339 18.24 22.87 12.91
CA TYR A 339 17.36 22.01 13.68
C TYR A 339 15.90 22.26 13.30
N VAL A 340 15.10 21.19 13.28
CA VAL A 340 13.65 21.21 13.10
C VAL A 340 12.99 20.42 14.22
N LEU A 341 11.73 20.72 14.49
CA LEU A 341 10.88 19.90 15.35
C LEU A 341 10.10 18.91 14.48
N ASN A 342 10.20 17.63 14.77
CA ASN A 342 9.23 16.64 14.34
C ASN A 342 8.01 16.76 15.26
N SER A 343 6.99 17.51 14.82
CA SER A 343 5.80 17.82 15.64
C SER A 343 4.91 16.60 15.85
N THR A 344 4.93 15.62 14.93
CA THR A 344 4.18 14.36 15.07
C THR A 344 4.67 13.54 16.27
N LYS A 345 6.00 13.56 16.53
CA LYS A 345 6.64 12.79 17.62
C LYS A 345 7.12 13.64 18.78
N GLY A 346 7.02 14.96 18.70
CA GLY A 346 7.52 15.89 19.71
C GLY A 346 9.04 15.86 19.89
N LYS A 347 9.80 15.48 18.86
CA LYS A 347 11.26 15.31 18.92
C LYS A 347 11.98 16.30 18.03
N ARG A 348 13.09 16.85 18.55
CA ARG A 348 13.95 17.75 17.80
C ARG A 348 14.95 16.95 16.95
N GLU A 349 15.01 17.26 15.66
CA GLU A 349 15.87 16.59 14.67
C GLU A 349 16.89 17.56 14.07
N ARG A 350 18.05 17.07 13.69
CA ARG A 350 19.06 17.86 13.04
C ARG A 350 19.15 17.52 11.55
N ILE A 351 19.10 18.54 10.71
CA ILE A 351 19.40 18.43 9.29
C ILE A 351 20.93 18.32 9.12
N GLY A 352 21.42 17.15 8.73
CA GLY A 352 22.84 16.95 8.46
C GLY A 352 23.22 17.55 7.12
N ARG A 353 22.67 17.00 6.03
CA ARG A 353 22.87 17.46 4.65
C ARG A 353 21.54 17.53 3.92
N LEU A 354 21.43 18.47 2.99
CA LEU A 354 20.33 18.60 2.05
C LEU A 354 20.79 18.16 0.67
N LEU A 355 19.99 17.31 0.01
CA LEU A 355 20.32 16.72 -1.27
C LEU A 355 19.22 17.01 -2.29
N GLN A 356 19.58 17.54 -3.44
CA GLN A 356 18.73 17.53 -4.62
C GLN A 356 18.91 16.20 -5.34
N MET A 357 17.80 15.52 -5.60
CA MET A 357 17.83 14.19 -6.16
C MET A 357 17.62 14.20 -7.67
N HIS A 358 18.32 13.30 -8.35
CA HIS A 358 18.17 12.98 -9.75
C HIS A 358 18.18 11.47 -9.90
N ALA A 359 17.04 10.86 -9.68
CA ALA A 359 16.96 9.40 -9.54
C ALA A 359 18.01 8.89 -8.52
N ASN A 360 19.08 8.27 -8.98
CA ASN A 360 20.17 7.76 -8.13
C ASN A 360 21.32 8.76 -7.89
N GLU A 361 21.41 9.86 -8.66
CA GLU A 361 22.42 10.88 -8.46
C GLU A 361 22.01 11.90 -7.40
N ARG A 362 22.97 12.40 -6.63
CA ARG A 362 22.76 13.31 -5.50
C ARG A 362 23.63 14.54 -5.65
N LYS A 363 23.01 15.70 -5.61
CA LYS A 363 23.70 16.98 -5.56
C LYS A 363 23.46 17.64 -4.21
N GLU A 364 24.50 17.92 -3.47
CA GLU A 364 24.39 18.63 -2.19
C GLU A 364 23.97 20.09 -2.42
N ILE A 365 22.98 20.54 -1.64
CA ILE A 365 22.48 21.90 -1.63
C ILE A 365 22.58 22.47 -0.22
N THR A 366 22.71 23.80 -0.11
CA THR A 366 22.89 24.47 1.18
C THR A 366 21.58 24.84 1.86
N GLU A 367 20.56 25.13 1.08
CA GLU A 367 19.24 25.60 1.54
C GLU A 367 18.15 25.00 0.67
N VAL A 368 16.95 24.86 1.25
CA VAL A 368 15.72 24.44 0.58
C VAL A 368 14.60 25.41 0.93
N TYR A 369 13.74 25.70 -0.04
CA TYR A 369 12.72 26.73 0.02
C TYR A 369 11.31 26.15 -0.14
N THR A 370 10.31 26.98 0.16
CA THR A 370 8.89 26.68 -0.08
C THR A 370 8.67 26.11 -1.48
N GLY A 371 7.84 25.09 -1.60
CA GLY A 371 7.49 24.45 -2.87
C GLY A 371 8.54 23.47 -3.40
N GLU A 372 9.66 23.28 -2.74
CA GLU A 372 10.72 22.37 -3.19
C GLU A 372 10.62 20.99 -2.54
N ILE A 373 11.15 20.01 -3.26
CA ILE A 373 11.31 18.62 -2.80
C ILE A 373 12.81 18.33 -2.69
N CYS A 374 13.24 17.79 -1.55
CA CYS A 374 14.65 17.43 -1.35
C CYS A 374 14.81 16.19 -0.46
N GLY A 375 15.98 15.58 -0.53
CA GLY A 375 16.41 14.54 0.39
C GLY A 375 17.15 15.14 1.58
N VAL A 376 16.88 14.66 2.78
CA VAL A 376 17.56 15.05 4.03
C VAL A 376 18.29 13.87 4.62
N VAL A 377 19.55 14.06 4.93
CA VAL A 377 20.38 13.09 5.67
C VAL A 377 20.58 13.60 7.09
N GLY A 378 20.41 12.74 8.08
CA GLY A 378 20.69 13.06 9.48
C GLY A 378 19.54 12.87 10.44
N PHE A 379 18.32 12.71 9.95
CA PHE A 379 17.16 12.38 10.78
C PHE A 379 17.29 10.97 11.37
N LYS A 380 16.96 10.83 12.64
CA LYS A 380 17.03 9.56 13.38
C LYS A 380 15.66 8.93 13.58
N ASP A 381 14.72 9.73 14.08
CA ASP A 381 13.40 9.27 14.51
C ASP A 381 12.28 9.55 13.49
N THR A 382 12.53 10.40 12.49
CA THR A 382 11.55 10.78 11.47
C THR A 382 11.17 9.57 10.61
N THR A 383 9.87 9.33 10.44
CA THR A 383 9.28 8.29 9.58
C THR A 383 8.37 8.91 8.52
N THR A 384 7.92 8.09 7.57
CA THR A 384 6.97 8.53 6.53
C THR A 384 5.68 9.03 7.17
N GLY A 385 5.21 10.22 6.74
CA GLY A 385 4.03 10.89 7.27
C GLY A 385 4.31 11.88 8.40
N ASP A 386 5.53 11.95 8.91
CA ASP A 386 5.87 12.91 9.97
C ASP A 386 5.94 14.35 9.45
N THR A 387 5.46 15.28 10.24
CA THR A 387 5.57 16.71 10.00
C THR A 387 6.81 17.29 10.66
N LEU A 388 7.53 18.10 9.92
CA LEU A 388 8.70 18.84 10.36
C LEU A 388 8.40 20.34 10.34
N CYS A 389 8.62 21.04 11.44
CA CYS A 389 8.29 22.46 11.52
C CYS A 389 9.27 23.25 12.39
N ASP A 390 9.03 24.57 12.46
CA ASP A 390 9.70 25.47 13.39
C ASP A 390 9.28 25.18 14.85
N ASP A 391 10.22 25.22 15.79
CA ASP A 391 9.96 24.96 17.22
C ASP A 391 8.91 25.90 17.84
N LYS A 392 8.82 27.15 17.37
CA LYS A 392 7.96 28.19 17.94
C LYS A 392 6.58 28.23 17.32
N ASN A 393 6.51 27.83 16.05
CA ASN A 393 5.28 27.86 15.26
C ASN A 393 4.94 26.43 14.85
N GLN A 394 4.49 25.64 15.82
CA GLN A 394 4.23 24.22 15.60
C GLN A 394 2.97 24.01 14.74
N ILE A 395 3.00 22.98 13.93
CA ILE A 395 1.87 22.50 13.15
C ILE A 395 2.05 21.00 12.95
N ILE A 396 0.97 20.26 12.96
CA ILE A 396 0.91 18.88 12.44
C ILE A 396 0.07 18.95 11.17
N LEU A 397 0.72 18.70 10.02
CA LEU A 397 0.02 18.62 8.74
C LEU A 397 -0.87 17.38 8.74
N GLU A 398 -1.91 17.40 7.91
CA GLU A 398 -2.82 16.28 7.75
C GLU A 398 -2.05 14.97 7.57
N LYS A 399 -2.42 13.96 8.35
CA LYS A 399 -1.75 12.64 8.32
C LYS A 399 -2.08 11.91 7.03
N MET A 400 -1.07 11.23 6.49
CA MET A 400 -1.29 10.24 5.43
C MET A 400 -1.92 8.99 6.06
N GLU A 401 -3.03 8.54 5.49
CA GLU A 401 -3.64 7.26 5.84
C GLU A 401 -3.01 6.16 4.99
N PHE A 402 -2.66 5.06 5.61
CA PHE A 402 -2.07 3.91 4.92
C PHE A 402 -3.00 2.72 5.07
N PRO A 403 -3.31 2.01 3.97
CA PRO A 403 -4.15 0.82 4.03
C PRO A 403 -3.45 -0.30 4.83
N GLU A 404 -4.25 -1.11 5.49
CA GLU A 404 -3.75 -2.29 6.18
C GLU A 404 -3.26 -3.35 5.19
N PRO A 405 -2.19 -4.09 5.54
CA PRO A 405 -1.68 -5.19 4.71
C PRO A 405 -2.73 -6.27 4.47
N VAL A 406 -2.81 -6.76 3.23
CA VAL A 406 -3.82 -7.71 2.78
C VAL A 406 -3.32 -9.16 2.79
N ILE A 407 -2.01 -9.38 2.63
CA ILE A 407 -1.38 -10.69 2.57
C ILE A 407 -0.40 -10.86 3.73
N GLN A 408 -0.41 -12.06 4.31
CA GLN A 408 0.51 -12.45 5.38
C GLN A 408 1.20 -13.76 5.02
N VAL A 409 2.52 -13.83 5.25
CA VAL A 409 3.31 -15.04 5.07
C VAL A 409 4.28 -15.20 6.23
N ALA A 410 4.63 -16.45 6.55
CA ALA A 410 5.69 -16.75 7.50
C ALA A 410 7.05 -16.67 6.81
N ILE A 411 8.04 -16.12 7.50
CA ILE A 411 9.41 -16.05 7.02
C ILE A 411 10.36 -16.65 8.04
N GLU A 412 11.25 -17.51 7.57
CA GLU A 412 12.24 -18.19 8.41
C GLU A 412 13.63 -18.07 7.79
N PRO A 413 14.66 -17.70 8.55
CA PRO A 413 16.02 -17.66 8.02
C PRO A 413 16.54 -19.09 7.82
N LYS A 414 17.26 -19.34 6.74
CA LYS A 414 17.86 -20.66 6.48
C LYS A 414 18.92 -21.06 7.50
N THR A 415 19.48 -20.10 8.23
CA THR A 415 20.51 -20.35 9.25
C THR A 415 20.18 -19.60 10.54
N LYS A 416 20.53 -20.21 11.69
CA LYS A 416 20.36 -19.56 13.00
C LYS A 416 21.10 -18.21 13.12
N ALA A 417 22.29 -18.11 12.52
CA ALA A 417 23.07 -16.86 12.48
C ALA A 417 22.40 -15.76 11.66
N GLY A 418 21.47 -16.09 10.77
CA GLY A 418 20.67 -15.15 9.99
C GLY A 418 19.52 -14.52 10.74
N GLN A 419 19.12 -15.06 11.89
CA GLN A 419 17.93 -14.61 12.64
C GLN A 419 17.99 -13.13 13.03
N GLU A 420 19.06 -12.70 13.69
CA GLU A 420 19.22 -11.31 14.13
C GLU A 420 19.31 -10.35 12.94
N LYS A 421 20.05 -10.73 11.90
CA LYS A 421 20.16 -9.95 10.67
C LYS A 421 18.82 -9.83 9.95
N MET A 422 18.01 -10.90 9.93
CA MET A 422 16.68 -10.91 9.35
C MET A 422 15.76 -9.92 10.08
N ILE A 423 15.72 -9.99 11.40
CA ILE A 423 14.89 -9.07 12.21
C ILE A 423 15.30 -7.61 11.98
N LEU A 424 16.59 -7.31 12.01
CA LEU A 424 17.09 -5.96 11.75
C LEU A 424 16.77 -5.49 10.33
N GLY A 425 16.91 -6.38 9.33
CA GLY A 425 16.56 -6.07 7.94
C GLY A 425 15.07 -5.80 7.78
N LEU A 426 14.21 -6.64 8.35
CA LEU A 426 12.76 -6.47 8.31
C LEU A 426 12.30 -5.17 8.99
N LEU A 427 12.88 -4.82 10.14
CA LEU A 427 12.57 -3.56 10.83
C LEU A 427 12.94 -2.34 9.98
N ARG A 428 14.10 -2.36 9.31
CA ARG A 428 14.50 -1.26 8.42
C ARG A 428 13.57 -1.14 7.21
N LEU A 429 13.17 -2.27 6.63
CA LEU A 429 12.21 -2.27 5.52
C LEU A 429 10.83 -1.75 5.95
N ALA A 430 10.41 -2.06 7.18
CA ALA A 430 9.18 -1.53 7.76
C ALA A 430 9.24 -0.01 8.08
N GLU A 431 10.44 0.55 8.33
CA GLU A 431 10.62 2.01 8.44
C GLU A 431 10.46 2.73 7.10
N GLU A 432 10.82 2.06 6.00
CA GLU A 432 10.70 2.60 4.64
C GLU A 432 9.27 2.54 4.11
N ASP A 433 8.58 1.44 4.39
CA ASP A 433 7.24 1.16 3.88
C ASP A 433 6.24 0.94 5.02
N PRO A 434 5.35 1.91 5.29
CA PRO A 434 4.37 1.82 6.37
C PRO A 434 3.29 0.75 6.14
N THR A 435 3.13 0.23 4.91
CA THR A 435 2.23 -0.90 4.61
C THR A 435 2.88 -2.26 4.74
N PHE A 436 4.19 -2.29 4.94
CA PHE A 436 4.90 -3.49 5.31
C PHE A 436 4.94 -3.64 6.82
N LYS A 437 4.37 -4.71 7.36
CA LYS A 437 4.40 -5.02 8.79
C LYS A 437 5.16 -6.32 9.05
N THR A 438 5.88 -6.36 10.17
CA THR A 438 6.54 -7.57 10.64
C THR A 438 6.32 -7.73 12.13
N TYR A 439 6.00 -8.95 12.54
CA TYR A 439 5.77 -9.29 13.94
C TYR A 439 6.01 -10.79 14.19
N THR A 440 6.21 -11.15 15.45
CA THR A 440 6.29 -12.55 15.84
C THR A 440 4.92 -12.99 16.35
N ASN A 441 4.36 -14.02 15.71
CA ASN A 441 3.14 -14.64 16.19
C ASN A 441 3.43 -15.34 17.52
N GLN A 442 2.77 -14.91 18.60
CA GLN A 442 3.04 -15.41 19.96
C GLN A 442 2.60 -16.87 20.14
N GLU A 443 1.60 -17.33 19.39
CA GLU A 443 1.06 -18.69 19.52
C GLU A 443 1.95 -19.70 18.74
N THR A 444 2.42 -19.33 17.56
CA THR A 444 3.22 -20.24 16.70
C THR A 444 4.72 -20.02 16.81
N GLY A 445 5.15 -18.88 17.35
CA GLY A 445 6.55 -18.46 17.42
C GLY A 445 7.15 -18.05 16.07
N GLN A 446 6.37 -18.07 15.00
CA GLN A 446 6.84 -17.70 13.66
C GLN A 446 6.97 -16.19 13.50
N THR A 447 7.98 -15.77 12.75
CA THR A 447 8.05 -14.40 12.23
C THR A 447 7.13 -14.28 11.03
N ILE A 448 6.16 -13.37 11.12
CA ILE A 448 5.19 -13.07 10.07
C ILE A 448 5.60 -11.76 9.40
N ILE A 449 5.49 -11.72 8.08
CA ILE A 449 5.56 -10.51 7.27
C ILE A 449 4.22 -10.33 6.58
N ALA A 450 3.75 -9.09 6.55
CA ALA A 450 2.47 -8.71 5.96
C ALA A 450 2.68 -7.55 4.99
N GLY A 451 2.00 -7.59 3.84
CA GLY A 451 2.12 -6.60 2.77
C GLY A 451 0.89 -6.53 1.87
N MET A 452 0.94 -5.64 0.89
CA MET A 452 -0.19 -5.33 0.01
C MET A 452 -0.45 -6.36 -1.09
N GLY A 453 0.50 -7.25 -1.37
CA GLY A 453 0.37 -8.29 -2.39
C GLY A 453 1.56 -9.22 -2.44
N GLU A 454 1.46 -10.27 -3.28
CA GLU A 454 2.52 -11.28 -3.42
C GLU A 454 3.81 -10.67 -3.97
N LEU A 455 3.69 -9.82 -5.00
CA LEU A 455 4.84 -9.15 -5.59
C LEU A 455 5.53 -8.22 -4.58
N HIS A 456 4.76 -7.51 -3.73
CA HIS A 456 5.31 -6.68 -2.68
C HIS A 456 6.16 -7.51 -1.71
N LEU A 457 5.65 -8.64 -1.20
CA LEU A 457 6.38 -9.50 -0.28
C LEU A 457 7.58 -10.20 -0.94
N GLU A 458 7.47 -10.60 -2.22
CA GLU A 458 8.61 -11.13 -2.98
C GLU A 458 9.78 -10.13 -3.05
N ILE A 459 9.47 -8.86 -3.30
CA ILE A 459 10.48 -7.80 -3.37
C ILE A 459 11.12 -7.57 -2.01
N ILE A 460 10.35 -7.57 -0.93
CA ILE A 460 10.87 -7.47 0.44
C ILE A 460 11.86 -8.61 0.74
N VAL A 461 11.51 -9.84 0.37
CA VAL A 461 12.37 -11.03 0.57
C VAL A 461 13.64 -10.95 -0.30
N ASP A 462 13.51 -10.50 -1.54
CA ASP A 462 14.66 -10.32 -2.44
C ASP A 462 15.59 -9.20 -1.94
N ARG A 463 15.04 -8.11 -1.40
CA ARG A 463 15.82 -7.04 -0.74
C ARG A 463 16.54 -7.56 0.50
N LEU A 464 15.92 -8.42 1.32
CA LEU A 464 16.61 -9.07 2.44
C LEU A 464 17.84 -9.85 1.98
N LEU A 465 17.73 -10.59 0.87
CA LEU A 465 18.84 -11.34 0.30
C LEU A 465 19.93 -10.41 -0.23
N ARG A 466 19.58 -9.43 -1.05
CA ARG A 466 20.54 -8.56 -1.76
C ARG A 466 21.20 -7.52 -0.88
N GLU A 467 20.43 -6.83 -0.05
CA GLU A 467 20.89 -5.70 0.78
C GLU A 467 21.45 -6.17 2.13
N PHE A 468 20.75 -7.11 2.78
CA PHE A 468 21.12 -7.57 4.13
C PHE A 468 21.87 -8.89 4.15
N LYS A 469 22.03 -9.56 2.99
CA LYS A 469 22.71 -10.86 2.86
C LYS A 469 22.09 -11.94 3.75
N VAL A 470 20.76 -11.96 3.81
CA VAL A 470 19.97 -12.94 4.57
C VAL A 470 19.20 -13.83 3.62
N GLU A 471 19.51 -15.12 3.61
CA GLU A 471 18.70 -16.12 2.94
C GLU A 471 17.53 -16.54 3.85
N ALA A 472 16.31 -16.43 3.34
CA ALA A 472 15.10 -16.80 4.06
C ALA A 472 14.22 -17.70 3.19
N THR A 473 13.40 -18.51 3.84
CA THR A 473 12.32 -19.29 3.23
C THR A 473 10.98 -18.66 3.62
N VAL A 474 10.08 -18.61 2.67
CA VAL A 474 8.73 -18.06 2.85
C VAL A 474 7.71 -19.17 2.69
N GLY A 475 6.71 -19.19 3.56
CA GLY A 475 5.63 -20.18 3.53
C GLY A 475 4.33 -19.63 4.07
N ALA A 476 3.26 -20.41 3.94
CA ALA A 476 2.00 -20.06 4.57
C ALA A 476 2.18 -20.00 6.11
N PRO A 477 1.56 -19.03 6.80
CA PRO A 477 1.55 -19.00 8.26
C PRO A 477 0.93 -20.27 8.83
N GLN A 478 1.42 -20.72 9.97
CA GLN A 478 0.77 -21.82 10.67
C GLN A 478 -0.54 -21.35 11.24
N VAL A 479 -1.59 -22.15 11.04
CA VAL A 479 -2.89 -21.89 11.67
C VAL A 479 -2.77 -22.25 13.16
N ALA A 480 -3.20 -21.36 14.02
CA ALA A 480 -3.28 -21.58 15.46
C ALA A 480 -4.52 -22.43 15.78
N TYR A 481 -4.39 -23.72 15.59
CA TYR A 481 -5.44 -24.66 15.99
C TYR A 481 -5.54 -24.75 17.51
N ARG A 482 -6.72 -25.12 18.03
CA ARG A 482 -6.97 -25.43 19.43
C ARG A 482 -7.67 -26.80 19.54
N GLU A 483 -7.75 -27.32 20.74
CA GLU A 483 -8.50 -28.56 21.03
C GLU A 483 -9.59 -28.26 22.07
N THR A 484 -10.67 -28.99 22.02
CA THR A 484 -11.72 -28.97 23.04
C THR A 484 -12.33 -30.35 23.22
N ILE A 485 -13.25 -30.51 24.15
CA ILE A 485 -13.92 -31.78 24.46
C ILE A 485 -15.42 -31.66 24.18
N ARG A 486 -16.05 -32.79 23.81
CA ARG A 486 -17.51 -32.85 23.55
C ARG A 486 -18.30 -33.52 24.67
N LYS A 487 -17.63 -34.30 25.54
CA LYS A 487 -18.28 -35.10 26.57
C LYS A 487 -17.57 -34.93 27.90
N ALA A 488 -18.38 -34.99 28.95
CA ALA A 488 -17.81 -35.11 30.29
C ALA A 488 -17.13 -36.48 30.49
N SER A 489 -16.05 -36.49 31.22
CA SER A 489 -15.35 -37.71 31.58
C SER A 489 -14.70 -37.62 32.95
N LYS A 490 -14.48 -38.76 33.55
CA LYS A 490 -13.83 -38.93 34.87
C LYS A 490 -12.55 -39.72 34.72
N ALA A 491 -11.53 -39.32 35.48
CA ALA A 491 -10.28 -40.07 35.53
C ALA A 491 -9.55 -39.89 36.86
N GLU A 492 -8.81 -40.93 37.19
CA GLU A 492 -7.86 -40.97 38.30
C GLU A 492 -6.48 -40.54 37.86
N GLY A 493 -5.82 -39.70 38.64
CA GLY A 493 -4.39 -39.42 38.57
C GLY A 493 -3.70 -39.89 39.81
N ARG A 494 -2.83 -40.88 39.72
CA ARG A 494 -2.10 -41.44 40.85
C ARG A 494 -0.60 -41.46 40.54
N TYR A 495 0.15 -40.66 41.28
CA TYR A 495 1.60 -40.63 41.17
C TYR A 495 2.24 -41.13 42.46
N VAL A 496 2.93 -42.26 42.35
CA VAL A 496 3.63 -42.88 43.48
C VAL A 496 5.07 -43.22 43.03
N ARG A 497 6.05 -42.66 43.75
CA ARG A 497 7.47 -42.95 43.49
C ARG A 497 8.21 -43.19 44.81
N GLN A 498 8.85 -44.34 44.96
CA GLN A 498 9.73 -44.64 46.06
C GLN A 498 11.17 -44.68 45.57
N THR A 499 12.00 -43.77 45.99
CA THR A 499 13.44 -43.76 45.73
C THR A 499 14.12 -43.55 47.05
N GLY A 500 14.81 -44.55 47.59
CA GLY A 500 15.69 -44.61 48.78
C GLY A 500 15.78 -43.41 49.69
N GLY A 501 14.68 -42.91 50.23
CA GLY A 501 14.49 -41.74 51.06
C GLY A 501 12.99 -41.42 51.20
N ASN A 502 12.59 -40.18 51.40
CA ASN A 502 11.16 -39.80 51.41
C ASN A 502 10.53 -40.11 50.06
N GLY A 503 9.43 -40.87 50.04
CA GLY A 503 8.64 -41.17 48.85
C GLY A 503 7.94 -39.95 48.27
N GLN A 504 7.33 -40.10 47.12
CA GLN A 504 6.44 -39.06 46.55
C GLN A 504 5.05 -39.70 46.31
N TYR A 505 4.02 -39.07 46.86
CA TYR A 505 2.64 -39.51 46.75
C TYR A 505 1.70 -38.36 46.37
N GLY A 506 0.96 -38.52 45.26
CA GLY A 506 -0.11 -37.62 44.85
C GLY A 506 -1.24 -38.43 44.24
N HIS A 507 -2.49 -38.20 44.64
CA HIS A 507 -3.63 -38.94 44.17
C HIS A 507 -4.86 -38.06 44.12
N CYS A 508 -5.48 -37.91 42.97
CA CYS A 508 -6.72 -37.15 42.78
C CYS A 508 -7.64 -37.81 41.74
N TRP A 509 -8.92 -37.61 41.93
CA TRP A 509 -9.96 -37.89 40.96
C TRP A 509 -10.51 -36.58 40.43
N ILE A 510 -10.61 -36.48 39.09
CA ILE A 510 -11.17 -35.31 38.43
C ILE A 510 -12.32 -35.69 37.49
N GLU A 511 -13.24 -34.78 37.37
CA GLU A 511 -14.25 -34.76 36.30
C GLU A 511 -13.97 -33.58 35.40
N ILE A 512 -13.88 -33.81 34.09
CA ILE A 512 -13.81 -32.73 33.09
C ILE A 512 -15.11 -32.67 32.32
N SER A 513 -15.60 -31.47 32.02
CA SER A 513 -16.83 -31.25 31.26
C SER A 513 -16.65 -30.10 30.27
N PRO A 514 -17.29 -30.16 29.07
CA PRO A 514 -17.26 -29.05 28.13
C PRO A 514 -18.05 -27.85 28.69
N VAL A 515 -17.60 -26.65 28.35
CA VAL A 515 -18.30 -25.37 28.59
C VAL A 515 -18.60 -24.69 27.26
N ALA A 516 -19.32 -23.57 27.29
CA ALA A 516 -19.65 -22.88 26.05
C ALA A 516 -18.39 -22.31 25.36
N ALA A 517 -18.43 -22.19 24.05
CA ALA A 517 -17.32 -21.67 23.26
C ALA A 517 -16.92 -20.26 23.74
N GLY A 518 -15.63 -20.06 23.99
CA GLY A 518 -15.07 -18.80 24.48
C GLY A 518 -15.10 -18.59 25.98
N GLU A 519 -15.69 -19.51 26.78
CA GLU A 519 -15.65 -19.43 28.26
C GLU A 519 -14.29 -19.82 28.85
N GLY A 520 -13.45 -20.48 28.06
CA GLY A 520 -12.08 -20.81 28.45
C GLY A 520 -12.00 -21.92 29.51
N TYR A 521 -11.04 -21.80 30.41
CA TYR A 521 -10.79 -22.79 31.47
C TYR A 521 -11.33 -22.34 32.81
N SER A 522 -12.03 -23.25 33.50
CA SER A 522 -12.48 -23.04 34.89
C SER A 522 -12.20 -24.27 35.76
N PHE A 523 -12.04 -24.06 37.05
CA PHE A 523 -11.69 -25.10 37.99
C PHE A 523 -12.51 -24.98 39.31
N SER A 524 -13.00 -26.10 39.80
CA SER A 524 -13.69 -26.19 41.12
C SER A 524 -13.09 -27.27 41.98
N ASN A 525 -13.21 -27.06 43.29
CA ASN A 525 -12.83 -28.04 44.28
C ASN A 525 -14.11 -28.54 44.99
N ASP A 526 -14.50 -29.76 44.66
CA ASP A 526 -15.71 -30.42 45.16
C ASP A 526 -15.37 -31.60 46.09
N THR A 527 -14.12 -31.61 46.67
CA THR A 527 -13.71 -32.64 47.63
C THR A 527 -14.48 -32.55 48.94
N VAL A 528 -14.90 -33.71 49.45
CA VAL A 528 -15.66 -33.81 50.68
C VAL A 528 -14.80 -34.49 51.79
N GLY A 529 -14.95 -34.04 53.02
CA GLY A 529 -14.37 -34.70 54.20
C GLY A 529 -12.82 -34.56 54.35
N GLY A 530 -12.19 -33.65 53.56
CA GLY A 530 -10.75 -33.42 53.66
C GLY A 530 -9.91 -34.52 53.03
N SER A 531 -10.45 -35.19 52.00
CA SER A 531 -9.76 -36.26 51.26
C SER A 531 -8.44 -35.81 50.61
N ILE A 532 -8.36 -34.49 50.26
CA ILE A 532 -7.13 -33.82 49.83
C ILE A 532 -6.95 -32.56 50.67
N PRO A 533 -5.78 -32.36 51.35
CA PRO A 533 -5.46 -31.09 52.01
C PRO A 533 -5.52 -29.90 51.07
N LYS A 534 -6.02 -28.76 51.59
CA LYS A 534 -6.25 -27.55 50.78
C LYS A 534 -5.00 -27.03 50.08
N GLU A 535 -3.83 -27.24 50.67
CA GLU A 535 -2.53 -26.84 50.10
C GLU A 535 -2.17 -27.56 48.79
N PHE A 536 -2.73 -28.75 48.56
CA PHE A 536 -2.46 -29.51 47.30
C PHE A 536 -3.47 -29.26 46.18
N ILE A 537 -4.54 -28.50 46.42
CA ILE A 537 -5.55 -28.19 45.40
C ILE A 537 -4.97 -27.26 44.31
N ALA A 538 -4.25 -26.22 44.72
CA ALA A 538 -3.61 -25.30 43.74
C ALA A 538 -2.51 -26.00 42.90
N PRO A 539 -1.64 -26.89 43.45
CA PRO A 539 -0.77 -27.75 42.66
C PRO A 539 -1.48 -28.63 41.62
N ILE A 540 -2.65 -29.20 41.96
CA ILE A 540 -3.45 -29.99 41.01
C ILE A 540 -3.91 -29.11 39.82
N ASP A 541 -4.50 -27.94 40.11
CA ASP A 541 -4.90 -26.98 39.12
C ASP A 541 -3.72 -26.56 38.18
N ALA A 542 -2.56 -26.25 38.79
CA ALA A 542 -1.36 -25.91 38.05
C ALA A 542 -0.89 -27.06 37.11
N GLY A 543 -0.99 -28.31 37.56
CA GLY A 543 -0.67 -29.50 36.78
C GLY A 543 -1.61 -29.72 35.62
N ILE A 544 -2.90 -29.45 35.78
CA ILE A 544 -3.91 -29.50 34.74
C ILE A 544 -3.70 -28.41 33.68
N ARG A 545 -3.49 -27.16 34.10
CA ARG A 545 -3.21 -26.01 33.20
C ARG A 545 -1.98 -26.25 32.34
N GLU A 546 -0.92 -26.83 32.92
CA GLU A 546 0.28 -27.17 32.19
C GLU A 546 0.05 -28.28 31.18
N ALA A 547 -0.73 -29.30 31.56
CA ALA A 547 -1.09 -30.39 30.66
C ALA A 547 -2.02 -29.95 29.51
N ALA A 548 -2.93 -29.00 29.77
CA ALA A 548 -3.86 -28.46 28.80
C ALA A 548 -3.18 -27.71 27.65
N LYS A 549 -1.95 -27.23 27.84
CA LYS A 549 -1.17 -26.62 26.75
C LYS A 549 -0.81 -27.58 25.62
N ASN A 550 -0.89 -28.89 25.86
CA ASN A 550 -0.56 -29.94 24.91
C ASN A 550 -1.67 -30.97 24.83
N GLY A 551 -2.65 -30.72 23.99
CA GLY A 551 -3.79 -31.60 23.79
C GLY A 551 -3.44 -32.94 23.11
N PRO A 552 -4.35 -33.94 23.21
CA PRO A 552 -4.07 -35.32 22.79
C PRO A 552 -4.12 -35.55 21.28
N LEU A 553 -4.75 -34.67 20.47
CA LEU A 553 -4.92 -34.84 19.04
C LEU A 553 -3.72 -34.39 18.22
N GLY A 554 -3.35 -33.15 18.39
CA GLY A 554 -2.25 -32.53 17.67
C GLY A 554 -1.26 -31.80 18.54
N GLY A 555 -1.43 -31.87 19.89
CA GLY A 555 -0.61 -31.13 20.85
C GLY A 555 -0.88 -29.62 20.80
N TYR A 556 -2.13 -29.24 20.50
CA TYR A 556 -2.60 -27.87 20.58
C TYR A 556 -3.20 -27.60 21.96
N GLU A 557 -3.30 -26.32 22.34
CA GLU A 557 -3.88 -25.91 23.60
C GLU A 557 -5.35 -26.34 23.67
N VAL A 558 -5.74 -26.93 24.83
CA VAL A 558 -7.11 -27.32 25.10
C VAL A 558 -7.83 -26.15 25.74
N VAL A 559 -9.00 -25.78 25.20
CA VAL A 559 -9.83 -24.65 25.66
C VAL A 559 -11.28 -25.08 25.90
N ASP A 560 -12.05 -24.22 26.54
CA ASP A 560 -13.47 -24.35 26.76
C ASP A 560 -13.86 -25.63 27.53
N PHE A 561 -13.26 -25.81 28.72
CA PHE A 561 -13.56 -26.91 29.61
C PHE A 561 -13.50 -26.52 31.08
N HIS A 562 -14.29 -27.21 31.87
CA HIS A 562 -14.33 -27.12 33.33
C HIS A 562 -13.74 -28.38 33.95
N VAL A 563 -13.01 -28.20 35.06
CA VAL A 563 -12.49 -29.32 35.82
C VAL A 563 -12.96 -29.22 37.28
N SER A 564 -13.57 -30.28 37.77
CA SER A 564 -13.91 -30.49 39.17
C SER A 564 -13.00 -31.56 39.76
N VAL A 565 -12.31 -31.25 40.85
CA VAL A 565 -11.61 -32.25 41.67
C VAL A 565 -12.58 -32.66 42.78
N TYR A 566 -13.02 -33.94 42.77
CA TYR A 566 -14.09 -34.38 43.64
C TYR A 566 -13.65 -35.44 44.69
N ASP A 567 -12.50 -36.12 44.48
CA ASP A 567 -12.00 -37.12 45.42
C ASP A 567 -10.46 -37.27 45.29
N GLY A 568 -9.83 -37.94 46.27
CA GLY A 568 -8.42 -38.25 46.27
C GLY A 568 -7.95 -38.83 47.58
N SER A 569 -6.64 -38.97 47.73
CA SER A 569 -6.04 -39.35 49.01
C SER A 569 -4.63 -38.77 49.14
N TYR A 570 -4.16 -38.64 50.35
CA TYR A 570 -2.83 -38.14 50.65
C TYR A 570 -2.11 -39.10 51.62
N HIS A 571 -0.82 -38.92 51.75
CA HIS A 571 0.04 -39.63 52.69
C HIS A 571 0.80 -38.60 53.55
N ASP A 572 0.72 -38.70 54.85
CA ASP A 572 1.22 -37.70 55.81
C ASP A 572 2.70 -37.35 55.63
N VAL A 573 3.52 -38.29 55.10
CA VAL A 573 4.97 -38.11 54.97
C VAL A 573 5.42 -37.93 53.54
N ASP A 574 4.77 -38.60 52.55
CA ASP A 574 5.23 -38.68 51.16
C ASP A 574 4.46 -37.75 50.23
N SER A 575 3.42 -37.10 50.70
CA SER A 575 2.67 -36.12 49.86
C SER A 575 3.44 -34.83 49.71
N SER A 576 3.46 -34.32 48.48
CA SER A 576 4.14 -33.07 48.13
C SER A 576 3.39 -32.33 47.01
N GLU A 577 3.57 -31.01 46.93
CA GLU A 577 3.02 -30.17 45.88
C GLU A 577 3.40 -30.70 44.47
N VAL A 578 4.64 -31.12 44.29
CA VAL A 578 5.14 -31.67 43.03
C VAL A 578 4.42 -32.97 42.65
N ALA A 579 4.19 -33.86 43.63
CA ALA A 579 3.49 -35.11 43.39
C ALA A 579 2.02 -34.88 43.01
N PHE A 580 1.33 -33.94 43.65
CA PHE A 580 -0.06 -33.60 43.30
C PHE A 580 -0.14 -32.83 41.98
N LYS A 581 0.84 -32.00 41.64
CA LYS A 581 0.94 -31.37 40.30
C LYS A 581 1.05 -32.43 39.22
N ILE A 582 1.88 -33.46 39.37
CA ILE A 582 2.04 -34.56 38.43
C ILE A 582 0.76 -35.40 38.41
N ALA A 583 0.13 -35.72 39.56
CA ALA A 583 -1.13 -36.44 39.62
C ALA A 583 -2.26 -35.71 38.87
N GLY A 584 -2.39 -34.38 39.01
CA GLY A 584 -3.33 -33.55 38.27
C GLY A 584 -3.10 -33.64 36.77
N SER A 585 -1.85 -33.53 36.33
CA SER A 585 -1.47 -33.69 34.91
C SER A 585 -1.81 -35.10 34.38
N MET A 586 -1.57 -36.16 35.14
CA MET A 586 -1.92 -37.53 34.76
C MET A 586 -3.44 -37.73 34.67
N ALA A 587 -4.20 -37.25 35.64
CA ALA A 587 -5.65 -37.30 35.67
C ALA A 587 -6.25 -36.60 34.43
N PHE A 588 -5.77 -35.39 34.14
CA PHE A 588 -6.23 -34.63 32.97
C PHE A 588 -5.97 -35.37 31.66
N LYS A 589 -4.75 -35.88 31.45
CA LYS A 589 -4.40 -36.64 30.22
C LYS A 589 -5.27 -37.89 30.06
N ALA A 590 -5.57 -38.58 31.17
CA ALA A 590 -6.44 -39.76 31.15
C ALA A 590 -7.93 -39.40 30.90
N ALA A 591 -8.39 -38.27 31.43
CA ALA A 591 -9.75 -37.79 31.28
C ALA A 591 -10.01 -37.29 29.86
N ILE A 592 -9.13 -36.43 29.31
CA ILE A 592 -9.32 -35.83 27.99
C ILE A 592 -9.34 -36.88 26.88
N ALA A 593 -8.57 -37.94 26.98
CA ALA A 593 -8.58 -39.05 26.00
C ALA A 593 -9.96 -39.75 25.89
N LYS A 594 -10.76 -39.69 26.94
CA LYS A 594 -12.11 -40.29 27.01
C LYS A 594 -13.24 -39.29 26.69
N ALA A 595 -12.92 -38.00 26.66
CA ALA A 595 -13.89 -36.90 26.58
C ALA A 595 -14.27 -36.53 25.14
N ASP A 596 -13.95 -37.35 24.14
CA ASP A 596 -14.21 -37.11 22.71
C ASP A 596 -13.56 -35.78 22.27
N PRO A 597 -12.23 -35.70 22.31
CA PRO A 597 -11.52 -34.47 21.95
C PRO A 597 -11.70 -34.14 20.46
N VAL A 598 -11.79 -32.84 20.14
CA VAL A 598 -12.00 -32.33 18.79
C VAL A 598 -11.06 -31.17 18.51
N LEU A 599 -10.54 -31.09 17.29
CA LEU A 599 -9.72 -29.98 16.82
C LEU A 599 -10.59 -28.80 16.44
N LEU A 600 -10.19 -27.61 16.84
CA LEU A 600 -10.82 -26.33 16.49
C LEU A 600 -9.93 -25.55 15.53
N GLU A 601 -10.56 -24.90 14.53
CA GLU A 601 -9.91 -23.96 13.62
C GLU A 601 -10.47 -22.55 13.80
N PRO A 602 -9.64 -21.50 13.60
CA PRO A 602 -10.12 -20.12 13.64
C PRO A 602 -10.94 -19.80 12.39
N ILE A 603 -12.12 -19.24 12.60
CA ILE A 603 -13.02 -18.72 11.57
C ILE A 603 -12.83 -17.22 11.48
N MET A 604 -12.69 -16.73 10.26
CA MET A 604 -12.54 -15.32 9.95
C MET A 604 -13.87 -14.76 9.44
N LYS A 605 -14.27 -13.60 9.94
CA LYS A 605 -15.26 -12.76 9.32
C LYS A 605 -14.60 -12.04 8.16
N VAL A 606 -15.14 -12.26 6.95
CA VAL A 606 -14.59 -11.74 5.69
C VAL A 606 -15.64 -10.88 5.02
N ASP A 607 -15.32 -9.62 4.78
CA ASP A 607 -16.17 -8.67 4.07
C ASP A 607 -15.50 -8.38 2.72
N VAL A 608 -16.19 -8.66 1.60
CA VAL A 608 -15.65 -8.53 0.24
C VAL A 608 -16.48 -7.54 -0.55
N THR A 609 -15.86 -6.47 -1.02
CA THR A 609 -16.49 -5.45 -1.87
C THR A 609 -16.07 -5.65 -3.32
N VAL A 610 -17.04 -5.82 -4.22
CA VAL A 610 -16.82 -6.05 -5.64
C VAL A 610 -17.89 -5.35 -6.49
N PRO A 611 -17.62 -5.01 -7.76
CA PRO A 611 -18.67 -4.64 -8.71
C PRO A 611 -19.68 -5.78 -8.90
N GLU A 612 -20.95 -5.44 -9.13
CA GLU A 612 -22.07 -6.39 -9.29
C GLU A 612 -21.76 -7.51 -10.30
N GLU A 613 -21.06 -7.19 -11.38
CA GLU A 613 -20.70 -8.15 -12.45
C GLU A 613 -19.84 -9.33 -11.96
N TYR A 614 -19.05 -9.18 -10.87
CA TYR A 614 -18.19 -10.22 -10.30
C TYR A 614 -18.76 -10.93 -9.07
N MET A 615 -19.91 -10.50 -8.56
CA MET A 615 -20.52 -11.03 -7.35
C MET A 615 -20.67 -12.56 -7.38
N GLY A 616 -21.21 -13.09 -8.50
CA GLY A 616 -21.43 -14.54 -8.64
C GLY A 616 -20.16 -15.37 -8.55
N ASP A 617 -19.09 -14.92 -9.20
CA ASP A 617 -17.78 -15.59 -9.21
C ASP A 617 -17.13 -15.57 -7.82
N VAL A 618 -17.29 -14.46 -7.09
CA VAL A 618 -16.74 -14.29 -5.74
C VAL A 618 -17.49 -15.16 -4.73
N ILE A 619 -18.82 -15.21 -4.79
CA ILE A 619 -19.63 -16.10 -3.95
C ILE A 619 -19.25 -17.56 -4.21
N GLY A 620 -19.06 -17.94 -5.49
CA GLY A 620 -18.60 -19.27 -5.87
C GLY A 620 -17.24 -19.64 -5.29
N ASP A 621 -16.29 -18.70 -5.31
CA ASP A 621 -14.95 -18.89 -4.73
C ASP A 621 -15.00 -19.02 -3.20
N LEU A 622 -15.72 -18.13 -2.50
CA LEU A 622 -15.88 -18.19 -1.04
C LEU A 622 -16.52 -19.53 -0.60
N ASN A 623 -17.57 -20.00 -1.31
CA ASN A 623 -18.17 -21.29 -1.04
C ASN A 623 -17.18 -22.46 -1.27
N SER A 624 -16.33 -22.38 -2.30
CA SER A 624 -15.31 -23.40 -2.56
C SER A 624 -14.26 -23.48 -1.44
N ARG A 625 -14.07 -22.37 -0.71
CA ARG A 625 -13.18 -22.20 0.45
C ARG A 625 -13.85 -22.55 1.78
N ARG A 626 -14.89 -23.33 1.75
CA ARG A 626 -15.73 -23.66 2.94
C ARG A 626 -16.34 -22.43 3.62
N GLY A 627 -16.44 -21.32 2.87
CA GLY A 627 -17.06 -20.10 3.35
C GLY A 627 -18.56 -20.24 3.49
N ARG A 628 -19.13 -19.58 4.50
CA ARG A 628 -20.57 -19.47 4.73
C ARG A 628 -20.96 -18.01 4.54
N ILE A 629 -21.74 -17.73 3.50
CA ILE A 629 -22.25 -16.38 3.24
C ILE A 629 -23.31 -16.05 4.29
N GLU A 630 -23.17 -14.93 4.99
CA GLU A 630 -24.09 -14.45 6.01
C GLU A 630 -25.04 -13.38 5.49
N GLY A 631 -24.57 -12.53 4.57
CA GLY A 631 -25.37 -11.45 4.01
C GLY A 631 -24.69 -10.79 2.82
N MET A 632 -25.43 -9.89 2.20
CA MET A 632 -24.95 -9.04 1.10
C MET A 632 -25.61 -7.68 1.21
N ASP A 633 -24.83 -6.62 1.05
CA ASP A 633 -25.31 -5.24 1.04
C ASP A 633 -24.99 -4.58 -0.30
N HIS A 634 -25.97 -3.87 -0.84
CA HIS A 634 -25.84 -3.17 -2.12
C HIS A 634 -25.48 -1.70 -1.87
N ASN A 635 -24.31 -1.27 -2.35
CA ASN A 635 -23.79 0.09 -2.22
C ASN A 635 -23.60 0.74 -3.59
N GLY A 636 -24.71 1.15 -4.23
CA GLY A 636 -24.67 1.85 -5.52
C GLY A 636 -24.23 0.95 -6.66
N THR A 637 -22.96 1.01 -7.08
CA THR A 637 -22.39 0.19 -8.17
C THR A 637 -21.59 -1.01 -7.67
N THR A 638 -21.50 -1.20 -6.36
CA THR A 638 -20.71 -2.26 -5.72
C THR A 638 -21.56 -3.08 -4.77
N GLU A 639 -21.22 -4.35 -4.65
CA GLU A 639 -21.81 -5.31 -3.70
C GLU A 639 -20.81 -5.60 -2.60
N GLU A 640 -21.27 -5.61 -1.36
CA GLU A 640 -20.51 -6.03 -0.19
C GLU A 640 -21.02 -7.39 0.29
N ILE A 641 -20.14 -8.40 0.25
CA ILE A 641 -20.45 -9.79 0.58
C ILE A 641 -19.85 -10.10 1.95
N HIS A 642 -20.68 -10.50 2.91
CA HIS A 642 -20.25 -10.91 4.25
C HIS A 642 -20.21 -12.42 4.35
N ALA A 643 -19.06 -12.97 4.77
CA ALA A 643 -18.85 -14.40 4.86
C ALA A 643 -18.04 -14.81 6.09
N LEU A 644 -18.27 -16.01 6.58
CA LEU A 644 -17.43 -16.68 7.58
C LEU A 644 -16.60 -17.75 6.88
N VAL A 645 -15.27 -17.63 6.94
CA VAL A 645 -14.36 -18.53 6.20
C VAL A 645 -13.23 -18.99 7.13
N PRO A 646 -12.87 -20.30 7.13
CA PRO A 646 -11.73 -20.77 7.90
C PRO A 646 -10.41 -20.09 7.44
N LEU A 647 -9.57 -19.67 8.40
CA LEU A 647 -8.31 -19.00 8.10
C LEU A 647 -7.40 -19.82 7.16
N SER A 648 -7.40 -21.16 7.31
CA SER A 648 -6.61 -22.06 6.47
C SER A 648 -6.96 -21.97 4.97
N GLU A 649 -8.18 -21.57 4.62
CA GLU A 649 -8.68 -21.44 3.25
C GLU A 649 -8.48 -20.02 2.68
N MET A 650 -8.12 -19.07 3.53
CA MET A 650 -7.91 -17.67 3.12
C MET A 650 -6.50 -17.39 2.58
N PHE A 651 -5.56 -18.32 2.75
CA PHE A 651 -4.23 -18.17 2.15
C PHE A 651 -4.32 -18.11 0.61
N GLY A 652 -3.70 -17.08 0.02
CA GLY A 652 -3.76 -16.82 -1.43
C GLY A 652 -5.10 -16.26 -1.93
N TYR A 653 -6.05 -15.92 -1.04
CA TYR A 653 -7.36 -15.37 -1.44
C TYR A 653 -7.25 -14.03 -2.14
N SER A 654 -6.35 -13.14 -1.70
CA SER A 654 -6.13 -11.83 -2.32
C SER A 654 -5.80 -11.95 -3.82
N THR A 655 -4.91 -12.86 -4.16
CA THR A 655 -4.52 -13.13 -5.56
C THR A 655 -5.67 -13.72 -6.37
N ALA A 656 -6.42 -14.66 -5.78
CA ALA A 656 -7.58 -15.25 -6.43
C ALA A 656 -8.68 -14.20 -6.68
N LEU A 657 -8.98 -13.35 -5.69
CA LEU A 657 -9.97 -12.27 -5.80
C LEU A 657 -9.56 -11.27 -6.89
N ARG A 658 -8.33 -10.78 -6.88
CA ARG A 658 -7.81 -9.86 -7.89
C ARG A 658 -7.87 -10.43 -9.31
N SER A 659 -7.49 -11.69 -9.47
CA SER A 659 -7.55 -12.37 -10.77
C SER A 659 -8.98 -12.48 -11.31
N ARG A 660 -9.96 -12.77 -10.44
CA ARG A 660 -11.37 -12.92 -10.82
C ARG A 660 -12.07 -11.59 -11.10
N THR A 661 -11.67 -10.54 -10.38
CA THR A 661 -12.30 -9.21 -10.43
C THR A 661 -11.49 -8.20 -11.22
N GLN A 662 -10.48 -8.63 -11.97
CA GLN A 662 -9.56 -7.76 -12.70
C GLN A 662 -8.94 -6.65 -11.83
N GLY A 663 -8.67 -6.97 -10.55
CA GLY A 663 -8.11 -6.05 -9.58
C GLY A 663 -9.11 -5.11 -8.90
N ARG A 664 -10.41 -5.19 -9.23
CA ARG A 664 -11.45 -4.31 -8.66
C ARG A 664 -11.98 -4.75 -7.30
N GLY A 665 -11.79 -6.04 -6.95
CA GLY A 665 -12.25 -6.58 -5.67
C GLY A 665 -11.30 -6.24 -4.53
N VAL A 666 -11.85 -5.84 -3.40
CA VAL A 666 -11.13 -5.64 -2.13
C VAL A 666 -11.80 -6.48 -1.05
N TYR A 667 -11.03 -6.87 -0.03
CA TYR A 667 -11.60 -7.56 1.13
C TYR A 667 -10.92 -7.16 2.41
N THR A 668 -11.64 -7.33 3.51
CA THR A 668 -11.11 -7.26 4.87
C THR A 668 -11.39 -8.58 5.58
N MET A 669 -10.59 -8.95 6.57
CA MET A 669 -10.84 -10.11 7.41
C MET A 669 -10.41 -9.86 8.84
N GLN A 670 -11.20 -10.40 9.79
CA GLN A 670 -10.92 -10.32 11.23
C GLN A 670 -11.25 -11.67 11.88
N PRO A 671 -10.51 -12.06 12.96
CA PRO A 671 -10.86 -13.23 13.74
C PRO A 671 -12.25 -13.08 14.34
N GLU A 672 -13.09 -14.11 14.21
CA GLU A 672 -14.44 -14.09 14.78
C GLU A 672 -14.54 -15.08 15.94
N HIS A 673 -14.39 -16.38 15.69
CA HIS A 673 -14.49 -17.42 16.69
C HIS A 673 -13.77 -18.70 16.23
N TYR A 674 -13.84 -19.75 17.02
CA TYR A 674 -13.31 -21.07 16.68
C TYR A 674 -14.45 -22.06 16.42
N GLU A 675 -14.33 -22.89 15.38
CA GLU A 675 -15.29 -23.96 15.05
C GLU A 675 -14.58 -25.33 14.94
N PRO A 676 -15.33 -26.45 15.19
CA PRO A 676 -14.78 -27.78 15.01
C PRO A 676 -14.40 -28.07 13.56
N VAL A 677 -13.20 -28.59 13.37
CA VAL A 677 -12.67 -28.97 12.05
C VAL A 677 -13.35 -30.23 11.53
N PRO A 678 -13.68 -30.37 10.23
CA PRO A 678 -14.11 -31.62 9.63
C PRO A 678 -13.10 -32.76 9.84
N LYS A 679 -13.59 -33.97 10.07
CA LYS A 679 -12.72 -35.14 10.38
C LYS A 679 -11.58 -35.37 9.38
N SER A 680 -11.86 -35.18 8.08
CA SER A 680 -10.86 -35.36 7.02
C SER A 680 -9.70 -34.35 7.13
N ILE A 681 -9.97 -33.14 7.61
CA ILE A 681 -8.95 -32.09 7.83
C ILE A 681 -8.25 -32.33 9.14
N GLN A 682 -8.96 -32.72 10.20
CA GLN A 682 -8.40 -33.10 11.48
C GLN A 682 -7.32 -34.19 11.30
N GLU A 683 -7.61 -35.25 10.53
CA GLU A 683 -6.66 -36.32 10.23
C GLU A 683 -5.41 -35.81 9.49
N LYS A 684 -5.58 -34.89 8.55
CA LYS A 684 -4.44 -34.28 7.84
C LYS A 684 -3.56 -33.44 8.78
N VAL A 685 -4.17 -32.58 9.59
CA VAL A 685 -3.46 -31.64 10.48
C VAL A 685 -2.73 -32.41 11.59
N CYS A 686 -3.40 -33.37 12.23
CA CYS A 686 -2.84 -34.17 13.31
C CYS A 686 -1.81 -35.20 12.77
N GLY A 687 -2.04 -35.81 11.60
CA GLY A 687 -1.12 -36.73 10.96
C GLY A 687 0.18 -36.09 10.48
N ALA A 688 0.12 -34.87 9.97
CA ALA A 688 1.29 -34.10 9.56
C ALA A 688 2.19 -33.70 10.75
N LYS A 689 1.62 -33.50 11.96
CA LYS A 689 2.38 -33.14 13.16
C LYS A 689 3.00 -34.38 13.83
N ALA A 690 2.37 -35.53 13.73
CA ALA A 690 2.92 -36.81 14.22
C ALA A 690 4.13 -37.33 13.36
N ALA A 691 4.27 -36.79 12.15
CA ALA A 691 5.36 -37.14 11.23
C ALA A 691 6.59 -36.20 11.34
N LYS A 692 6.51 -35.11 12.05
CA LYS A 692 7.60 -34.17 12.41
C LYS A 692 8.07 -34.42 13.84
#